data_d00e1cf6e08a34fd883797de3e340d98
#
_entry.id   d00e1cf6e08a34fd883797de3e340d98
#
_cell.length_a   1.000
_cell.length_b   1.000
_cell.length_c   1.000
_cell.angle_alpha   90.00
_cell.angle_beta   90.00
_cell.angle_gamma   90.00
#
_symmetry.space_group_name_H-M   'P 1'
#
loop_
_entity.id
_entity.type
_entity.pdbx_description
1 polymer ?
#
loop_
_entity_poly.entity_id
_entity_poly.type
_entity_poly.pdbx_seq_one_letter_code
_entity_poly.pdbx_strand_id
1 'polypeptide(L)'
;MQIIKGMHLNKKLNELAKHLQGPAYIITENTEYIEDLFLNKYSCLFDIEVLTLKQYIDKILISHKQFARHIYSQADLVFIMRHILSCHTFNTIQFSSNSYEMILELINTLKKIHRNNITLEQFFEDTLLSKKCEDLYTINSLISGGYWTIEEMVEDLIDDSLKTPLYIMSDDYPHIASKELFKKIDNYVPVTLLETTDADEVLNEYEDAIIHHLFDNVDVHNVAKGRIITGGHPMQECMKIACDIKSRIVNEQLQYEDFMIITNQASYSDYLTICFDELNIPATLSQNETCHYNSDYRKMSRSLSECKGHTFKEIIQFLQKQDISASMIKTLDTYKCNDEISPEEFDLFLQCIIPGKRETNKTGVIVTSLEKGLTATQKHIYLTGINETFLPLEISDKGFLMEEDYKQFNPHPLLLDEQLQAHYKRIIQVLLNPYLSYTFSYSKKNMAANELIPSILMSRLSDLFELEYINPPLNLIKNNLYLNQSRIDEDPINRLIDHYKMTSNQPEFIKDTNKLGRGVSVSRLETYNKCPFSYYIKYGLKITEKREDTLQSSELGSLCHYLMEKCLDDESLVDKEAMHYIEENLKEKYDGHPMNQYFINNLIEDMKMTIKIIQKQLKMGGYIPVSKEKEISGQIGDVPFSGIIDRVDEFENYARIVDYKSSNKEIDLNLAMQGFNIQMLVYLDILCKQENKDRAGMLYFNMKKRILTRDTSYALSDEDVLKEYRMEGYMVDDGSTNSVKGLGSTPELVAPVKVKKSGEYANSAKVISPDELDSIMEYVEKHISELYKKIHAGLIPIHPTLTDGAQPDSDFKVYPCTYCPYKSVCLFDVFENENRMIAKDMYKKLKGDDKNA
;
A
#
# COMPACT_ATOMS: atom_id res chain seq x y z
N MET A 1 49.39 3.87 -3.04
CA MET A 1 48.35 3.38 -2.13
C MET A 1 48.64 1.96 -1.70
N GLN A 2 48.63 1.68 -0.40
CA GLN A 2 48.67 0.34 0.16
C GLN A 2 47.24 -0.22 0.27
N ILE A 3 47.08 -1.56 0.19
CA ILE A 3 45.78 -2.19 0.28
C ILE A 3 45.81 -3.29 1.35
N ILE A 4 44.91 -3.21 2.32
CA ILE A 4 44.64 -4.27 3.30
C ILE A 4 43.37 -4.99 2.83
N LYS A 5 43.47 -6.26 2.52
CA LYS A 5 42.41 -7.09 1.97
C LYS A 5 41.82 -8.04 3.01
N GLY A 6 40.55 -8.36 2.92
CA GLY A 6 39.91 -9.40 3.73
C GLY A 6 38.41 -9.25 3.75
N MET A 7 37.71 -10.34 3.97
CA MET A 7 36.23 -10.32 4.08
C MET A 7 35.80 -9.83 5.46
N HIS A 8 36.52 -10.23 6.50
CA HIS A 8 36.16 -9.97 7.88
C HIS A 8 36.63 -8.59 8.35
N LEU A 9 35.68 -7.68 8.67
CA LEU A 9 36.00 -6.32 9.10
C LEU A 9 36.92 -6.26 10.31
N ASN A 10 36.64 -7.05 11.36
CA ASN A 10 37.47 -7.08 12.57
C ASN A 10 38.91 -7.53 12.32
N LYS A 11 39.13 -8.48 11.37
CA LYS A 11 40.50 -8.91 10.99
C LYS A 11 41.23 -7.78 10.27
N LYS A 12 40.56 -7.08 9.33
CA LYS A 12 41.14 -5.89 8.64
C LYS A 12 41.51 -4.79 9.62
N LEU A 13 40.65 -4.49 10.59
CA LEU A 13 40.90 -3.48 11.61
C LEU A 13 42.04 -3.90 12.59
N ASN A 14 42.15 -5.17 12.87
CA ASN A 14 43.30 -5.69 13.65
C ASN A 14 44.63 -5.53 12.91
N GLU A 15 44.62 -5.75 11.59
CA GLU A 15 45.80 -5.54 10.75
C GLU A 15 46.10 -4.04 10.63
N LEU A 16 45.10 -3.20 10.39
CA LEU A 16 45.21 -1.75 10.42
C LEU A 16 45.89 -1.26 11.71
N ALA A 17 45.46 -1.77 12.85
CA ALA A 17 45.98 -1.37 14.16
C ALA A 17 47.51 -1.63 14.30
N LYS A 18 48.07 -2.60 13.58
CA LYS A 18 49.53 -2.84 13.55
C LYS A 18 50.29 -1.78 12.75
N HIS A 19 49.61 -1.12 11.80
CA HIS A 19 50.20 -0.10 10.94
C HIS A 19 50.07 1.32 11.50
N LEU A 20 49.19 1.55 12.50
CA LEU A 20 48.96 2.84 13.11
C LEU A 20 50.17 3.23 13.99
N GLN A 21 50.97 4.19 13.50
CA GLN A 21 52.16 4.70 14.19
C GLN A 21 52.16 6.24 14.22
N GLY A 22 51.29 6.83 15.07
CA GLY A 22 51.17 8.28 15.20
C GLY A 22 49.87 8.85 14.66
N PRO A 23 49.79 10.18 14.40
CA PRO A 23 48.59 10.84 13.92
C PRO A 23 48.08 10.22 12.63
N ALA A 24 46.78 9.90 12.58
CA ALA A 24 46.14 9.29 11.43
C ALA A 24 44.65 9.68 11.32
N TYR A 25 44.12 9.75 10.09
CA TYR A 25 42.68 9.82 9.83
C TYR A 25 42.16 8.48 9.31
N ILE A 26 41.08 8.01 9.91
CA ILE A 26 40.34 6.85 9.41
C ILE A 26 39.03 7.39 8.77
N ILE A 27 38.88 7.15 7.48
CA ILE A 27 37.74 7.65 6.70
C ILE A 27 36.72 6.53 6.51
N THR A 28 35.51 6.72 7.05
CA THR A 28 34.39 5.78 7.00
C THR A 28 33.05 6.49 7.16
N GLU A 29 31.96 5.93 6.67
CA GLU A 29 30.61 6.40 6.95
C GLU A 29 30.10 5.95 8.34
N ASN A 30 30.77 4.99 8.99
CA ASN A 30 30.41 4.41 10.29
C ASN A 30 31.40 4.81 11.39
N THR A 31 31.57 6.11 11.60
CA THR A 31 32.56 6.68 12.52
C THR A 31 32.39 6.18 13.95
N GLU A 32 31.18 6.22 14.51
CA GLU A 32 30.89 5.83 15.89
C GLU A 32 31.32 4.38 16.18
N TYR A 33 31.06 3.45 15.24
CA TYR A 33 31.44 2.06 15.40
C TYR A 33 32.96 1.85 15.44
N ILE A 34 33.65 2.47 14.50
CA ILE A 34 35.10 2.34 14.42
C ILE A 34 35.73 2.95 15.66
N GLU A 35 35.25 4.09 16.13
CA GLU A 35 35.68 4.70 17.40
C GLU A 35 35.46 3.77 18.59
N ASP A 36 34.26 3.22 18.75
CA ASP A 36 33.92 2.30 19.83
C ASP A 36 34.79 1.04 19.83
N LEU A 37 35.01 0.47 18.65
CA LEU A 37 35.81 -0.73 18.49
C LEU A 37 37.29 -0.50 18.89
N PHE A 38 37.83 0.64 18.50
CA PHE A 38 39.18 1.04 18.89
C PHE A 38 39.27 1.40 20.39
N LEU A 39 38.27 2.12 20.93
CA LEU A 39 38.20 2.45 22.36
C LEU A 39 38.07 1.20 23.24
N ASN A 40 37.25 0.25 22.84
CA ASN A 40 37.11 -1.03 23.55
C ASN A 40 38.41 -1.84 23.56
N LYS A 41 39.21 -1.75 22.50
CA LYS A 41 40.44 -2.50 22.37
C LYS A 41 41.64 -1.81 23.00
N TYR A 42 41.74 -0.48 22.90
CA TYR A 42 42.91 0.29 23.28
C TYR A 42 42.66 1.27 24.43
N SER A 43 41.42 1.35 24.93
CA SER A 43 40.97 2.25 26.01
C SER A 43 41.12 3.74 25.71
N CYS A 44 41.75 4.15 24.62
CA CYS A 44 41.88 5.54 24.18
C CYS A 44 42.28 5.63 22.70
N LEU A 45 41.88 6.70 22.04
CA LEU A 45 42.31 7.08 20.68
C LEU A 45 43.18 8.35 20.80
N PHE A 46 44.51 8.17 20.90
CA PHE A 46 45.43 9.29 20.84
C PHE A 46 45.89 9.51 19.41
N ASP A 47 45.80 10.75 18.93
CA ASP A 47 46.23 11.17 17.59
C ASP A 47 45.56 10.44 16.40
N ILE A 48 44.47 9.70 16.65
CA ILE A 48 43.69 9.07 15.60
C ILE A 48 42.27 9.71 15.59
N GLU A 49 41.87 10.24 14.46
CA GLU A 49 40.52 10.76 14.28
C GLU A 49 39.78 9.90 13.26
N VAL A 50 38.58 9.47 13.63
CA VAL A 50 37.66 8.76 12.73
C VAL A 50 36.67 9.76 12.15
N LEU A 51 36.63 9.87 10.85
CA LEU A 51 35.88 10.93 10.15
C LEU A 51 35.10 10.35 8.98
N THR A 52 33.98 10.96 8.63
CA THR A 52 33.38 10.77 7.30
C THR A 52 34.20 11.53 6.26
N LEU A 53 34.07 11.12 5.00
CA LEU A 53 34.72 11.85 3.90
C LEU A 53 34.32 13.34 3.91
N LYS A 54 33.06 13.63 4.20
CA LYS A 54 32.57 15.01 4.31
C LYS A 54 33.28 15.78 5.43
N GLN A 55 33.39 15.21 6.62
CA GLN A 55 34.10 15.87 7.74
C GLN A 55 35.58 16.10 7.44
N TYR A 56 36.22 15.17 6.75
CA TYR A 56 37.59 15.31 6.30
C TYR A 56 37.74 16.47 5.29
N ILE A 57 36.82 16.55 4.33
CA ILE A 57 36.77 17.62 3.33
C ILE A 57 36.49 18.98 4.00
N ASP A 58 35.59 19.05 4.98
CA ASP A 58 35.35 20.25 5.76
C ASP A 58 36.65 20.77 6.44
N LYS A 59 37.49 19.87 6.94
CA LYS A 59 38.82 20.25 7.47
C LYS A 59 39.72 20.88 6.38
N ILE A 60 39.73 20.34 5.18
CA ILE A 60 40.49 20.89 4.04
C ILE A 60 39.94 22.29 3.69
N LEU A 61 38.64 22.46 3.58
CA LEU A 61 38.03 23.76 3.31
C LEU A 61 38.36 24.81 4.38
N ILE A 62 38.33 24.42 5.65
CA ILE A 62 38.69 25.29 6.78
C ILE A 62 40.17 25.71 6.68
N SER A 63 41.06 24.74 6.41
CA SER A 63 42.50 25.02 6.30
C SER A 63 42.83 26.01 5.16
N HIS A 64 42.09 25.92 4.05
CA HIS A 64 42.21 26.82 2.89
C HIS A 64 41.33 28.04 2.92
N LYS A 65 40.53 28.23 4.01
CA LYS A 65 39.60 29.35 4.18
C LYS A 65 38.55 29.50 3.08
N GLN A 66 38.11 28.34 2.51
CA GLN A 66 37.17 28.27 1.39
C GLN A 66 35.72 28.04 1.88
N PHE A 67 35.23 28.91 2.77
CA PHE A 67 33.92 28.76 3.43
C PHE A 67 32.72 29.00 2.51
N ALA A 68 32.90 29.60 1.34
CA ALA A 68 31.81 29.86 0.40
C ALA A 68 31.47 28.67 -0.51
N ARG A 69 32.35 27.68 -0.58
CA ARG A 69 32.11 26.48 -1.40
C ARG A 69 31.00 25.62 -0.78
N HIS A 70 30.06 25.21 -1.58
CA HIS A 70 28.95 24.37 -1.15
C HIS A 70 28.52 23.39 -2.23
N ILE A 71 27.94 22.29 -1.80
CA ILE A 71 27.31 21.30 -2.68
C ILE A 71 25.86 21.73 -2.87
N TYR A 72 25.34 21.57 -4.09
CA TYR A 72 23.91 21.78 -4.34
C TYR A 72 23.05 20.88 -3.45
N SER A 73 22.10 21.48 -2.74
CA SER A 73 21.05 20.71 -2.07
C SER A 73 20.08 20.10 -3.10
N GLN A 74 19.31 19.11 -2.68
CA GLN A 74 18.26 18.54 -3.54
C GLN A 74 17.25 19.62 -3.98
N ALA A 75 16.89 20.53 -3.07
CA ALA A 75 15.97 21.62 -3.34
C ALA A 75 16.56 22.63 -4.36
N ASP A 76 17.85 22.99 -4.22
CA ASP A 76 18.52 23.87 -5.17
C ASP A 76 18.47 23.28 -6.58
N LEU A 77 18.81 21.99 -6.70
CA LEU A 77 18.81 21.29 -7.98
C LEU A 77 17.42 21.19 -8.60
N VAL A 78 16.40 20.89 -7.82
CA VAL A 78 15.00 20.85 -8.31
C VAL A 78 14.56 22.22 -8.79
N PHE A 79 14.88 23.27 -8.03
CA PHE A 79 14.54 24.65 -8.36
C PHE A 79 15.23 25.10 -9.65
N ILE A 80 16.56 24.92 -9.75
CA ILE A 80 17.37 25.30 -10.92
C ILE A 80 16.94 24.50 -12.14
N MET A 81 16.79 23.18 -12.00
CA MET A 81 16.41 22.29 -13.09
C MET A 81 15.06 22.68 -13.68
N ARG A 82 14.07 22.96 -12.80
CA ARG A 82 12.75 23.40 -13.24
C ARG A 82 12.84 24.69 -14.07
N HIS A 83 13.62 25.67 -13.61
CA HIS A 83 13.83 26.92 -14.34
C HIS A 83 14.48 26.68 -15.71
N ILE A 84 15.53 25.86 -15.76
CA ILE A 84 16.21 25.51 -17.02
C ILE A 84 15.24 24.86 -18.01
N LEU A 85 14.48 23.86 -17.56
CA LEU A 85 13.54 23.13 -18.40
C LEU A 85 12.37 24.00 -18.89
N SER A 86 11.98 25.02 -18.13
CA SER A 86 10.92 25.96 -18.55
C SER A 86 11.40 26.99 -19.57
N CYS A 87 12.71 27.29 -19.60
CA CYS A 87 13.29 28.34 -20.45
C CYS A 87 13.93 27.81 -21.75
N HIS A 88 14.24 26.51 -21.83
CA HIS A 88 15.00 25.94 -22.94
C HIS A 88 14.25 24.75 -23.55
N THR A 89 14.54 24.47 -24.83
CA THR A 89 14.02 23.32 -25.56
C THR A 89 15.13 22.29 -25.74
N PHE A 90 14.79 21.00 -25.59
CA PHE A 90 15.70 19.87 -25.62
C PHE A 90 15.31 18.87 -26.72
N ASN A 91 16.25 18.01 -27.11
CA ASN A 91 16.02 17.02 -28.17
C ASN A 91 15.12 15.86 -27.71
N THR A 92 15.30 15.41 -26.47
CA THR A 92 14.66 14.21 -25.91
C THR A 92 13.76 14.50 -24.72
N ILE A 93 13.87 15.67 -24.12
CA ILE A 93 13.15 16.06 -22.92
C ILE A 93 11.99 16.99 -23.29
N GLN A 94 10.76 16.59 -22.91
CA GLN A 94 9.56 17.41 -23.04
C GLN A 94 9.09 17.84 -21.65
N PHE A 95 9.21 19.12 -21.36
CA PHE A 95 8.77 19.68 -20.08
C PHE A 95 7.26 19.92 -20.07
N SER A 96 6.58 19.44 -19.04
CA SER A 96 5.18 19.75 -18.72
C SER A 96 5.06 20.17 -17.26
N SER A 97 3.96 20.79 -16.88
CA SER A 97 3.72 21.24 -15.50
C SER A 97 3.78 20.10 -14.47
N ASN A 98 3.59 18.85 -14.86
CA ASN A 98 3.62 17.67 -13.99
C ASN A 98 4.92 16.85 -14.14
N SER A 99 6.06 17.51 -14.28
CA SER A 99 7.35 16.86 -14.60
C SER A 99 8.26 16.64 -13.40
N TYR A 100 7.74 16.67 -12.16
CA TYR A 100 8.57 16.54 -10.96
C TYR A 100 9.41 15.27 -10.92
N GLU A 101 8.81 14.11 -11.23
CA GLU A 101 9.52 12.82 -11.28
C GLU A 101 10.65 12.84 -12.33
N MET A 102 10.39 13.44 -13.50
CA MET A 102 11.41 13.60 -14.54
C MET A 102 12.55 14.52 -14.08
N ILE A 103 12.25 15.60 -13.35
CA ILE A 103 13.27 16.49 -12.77
C ILE A 103 14.17 15.72 -11.81
N LEU A 104 13.59 14.92 -10.90
CA LEU A 104 14.35 14.09 -9.97
C LEU A 104 15.22 13.06 -10.70
N GLU A 105 14.68 12.46 -11.76
CA GLU A 105 15.40 11.50 -12.57
C GLU A 105 16.61 12.13 -13.28
N LEU A 106 16.45 13.29 -13.86
CA LEU A 106 17.56 14.04 -14.48
C LEU A 106 18.64 14.44 -13.46
N ILE A 107 18.21 14.89 -12.27
CA ILE A 107 19.14 15.20 -11.17
C ILE A 107 19.92 13.94 -10.74
N ASN A 108 19.26 12.81 -10.58
CA ASN A 108 19.89 11.56 -10.20
C ASN A 108 20.88 11.08 -11.28
N THR A 109 20.49 11.23 -12.55
CA THR A 109 21.36 10.91 -13.68
C THR A 109 22.61 11.79 -13.69
N LEU A 110 22.48 13.11 -13.53
CA LEU A 110 23.63 14.03 -13.47
C LEU A 110 24.50 13.77 -12.23
N LYS A 111 23.91 13.53 -11.06
CA LYS A 111 24.69 13.12 -9.86
C LYS A 111 25.49 11.85 -10.11
N LYS A 112 24.90 10.86 -10.81
CA LYS A 112 25.57 9.59 -11.15
C LYS A 112 26.73 9.84 -12.13
N ILE A 113 26.55 10.75 -13.09
CA ILE A 113 27.58 11.18 -14.04
C ILE A 113 28.77 11.82 -13.31
N HIS A 114 28.50 12.81 -12.45
CA HIS A 114 29.54 13.51 -11.71
C HIS A 114 30.28 12.59 -10.71
N ARG A 115 29.57 11.76 -9.97
CA ARG A 115 30.17 10.77 -9.04
C ARG A 115 31.08 9.74 -9.72
N ASN A 116 30.90 9.54 -11.01
CA ASN A 116 31.69 8.55 -11.76
C ASN A 116 32.57 9.19 -12.85
N ASN A 117 32.76 10.53 -12.82
CA ASN A 117 33.61 11.28 -13.74
C ASN A 117 33.33 10.94 -15.22
N ILE A 118 32.04 10.78 -15.57
CA ILE A 118 31.60 10.43 -16.91
C ILE A 118 31.64 11.67 -17.79
N THR A 119 32.31 11.57 -18.94
CA THR A 119 32.39 12.65 -19.92
C THR A 119 31.22 12.56 -20.91
N LEU A 120 30.36 13.58 -20.92
CA LEU A 120 29.18 13.64 -21.81
C LEU A 120 29.52 13.98 -23.26
N GLU A 121 30.73 14.49 -23.54
CA GLU A 121 31.20 14.88 -24.88
C GLU A 121 31.73 13.70 -25.72
N GLN A 122 31.35 12.47 -25.38
CA GLN A 122 31.74 11.29 -26.15
C GLN A 122 30.83 11.14 -27.37
N PHE A 123 31.42 10.70 -28.49
CA PHE A 123 30.65 10.34 -29.67
C PHE A 123 30.14 8.90 -29.54
N PHE A 124 28.83 8.69 -29.75
CA PHE A 124 28.18 7.40 -29.77
C PHE A 124 27.61 7.07 -31.13
N GLU A 125 27.66 5.80 -31.54
CA GLU A 125 26.99 5.33 -32.76
C GLU A 125 25.46 5.40 -32.61
N ASP A 126 24.95 5.23 -31.40
CA ASP A 126 23.51 5.38 -31.07
C ASP A 126 23.14 6.86 -31.11
N THR A 127 22.32 7.24 -32.10
CA THR A 127 21.85 8.63 -32.29
C THR A 127 20.93 9.10 -31.15
N LEU A 128 20.20 8.21 -30.47
CA LEU A 128 19.33 8.53 -29.35
C LEU A 128 20.17 8.84 -28.11
N LEU A 129 21.18 8.00 -27.81
CA LEU A 129 22.10 8.22 -26.69
C LEU A 129 22.87 9.53 -26.90
N SER A 130 23.36 9.83 -28.11
CA SER A 130 24.02 11.10 -28.42
C SER A 130 23.14 12.31 -28.13
N LYS A 131 21.84 12.27 -28.50
CA LYS A 131 20.88 13.32 -28.18
C LYS A 131 20.61 13.48 -26.70
N LYS A 132 20.49 12.35 -25.97
CA LYS A 132 20.37 12.37 -24.51
C LYS A 132 21.58 13.03 -23.83
N CYS A 133 22.80 12.71 -24.30
CA CYS A 133 24.04 13.29 -23.81
C CYS A 133 24.14 14.78 -24.12
N GLU A 134 23.72 15.24 -25.31
CA GLU A 134 23.65 16.67 -25.68
C GLU A 134 22.69 17.42 -24.74
N ASP A 135 21.51 16.85 -24.45
CA ASP A 135 20.55 17.46 -23.55
C ASP A 135 21.12 17.56 -22.12
N LEU A 136 21.72 16.47 -21.60
CA LEU A 136 22.37 16.46 -20.26
C LEU A 136 23.56 17.41 -20.20
N TYR A 137 24.38 17.51 -21.24
CA TYR A 137 25.49 18.45 -21.35
C TYR A 137 24.99 19.89 -21.30
N THR A 138 23.95 20.20 -22.08
CA THR A 138 23.31 21.51 -22.10
C THR A 138 22.80 21.90 -20.72
N ILE A 139 22.05 21.00 -20.06
CA ILE A 139 21.53 21.21 -18.70
C ILE A 139 22.69 21.46 -17.73
N ASN A 140 23.71 20.61 -17.75
CA ASN A 140 24.84 20.69 -16.84
C ASN A 140 25.63 22.00 -17.01
N SER A 141 25.79 22.47 -18.26
CA SER A 141 26.49 23.73 -18.57
C SER A 141 25.77 25.01 -18.09
N LEU A 142 24.43 24.91 -17.92
CA LEU A 142 23.59 26.00 -17.43
C LEU A 142 23.54 26.08 -15.90
N ILE A 143 23.94 24.99 -15.21
CA ILE A 143 23.97 24.94 -13.75
C ILE A 143 25.30 25.53 -13.26
N SER A 144 25.25 26.60 -12.48
CA SER A 144 26.42 27.27 -11.96
C SER A 144 26.20 27.79 -10.52
N GLY A 145 27.29 27.94 -9.77
CA GLY A 145 27.26 28.54 -8.43
C GLY A 145 27.48 27.58 -7.27
N GLY A 146 27.59 26.25 -7.53
CA GLY A 146 27.89 25.21 -6.54
C GLY A 146 28.58 24.02 -7.19
N TYR A 147 28.73 22.93 -6.42
CA TYR A 147 29.36 21.69 -6.85
C TYR A 147 28.37 20.53 -6.79
N TRP A 148 28.49 19.56 -7.69
CA TRP A 148 27.67 18.36 -7.69
C TRP A 148 28.08 17.34 -6.62
N THR A 149 29.39 17.22 -6.39
CA THR A 149 29.95 16.26 -5.45
C THR A 149 30.93 16.93 -4.48
N ILE A 150 31.21 16.23 -3.38
CA ILE A 150 32.17 16.70 -2.38
C ILE A 150 33.61 16.61 -2.92
N GLU A 151 33.87 15.67 -3.80
CA GLU A 151 35.15 15.45 -4.45
C GLU A 151 35.51 16.64 -5.35
N GLU A 152 34.59 17.05 -6.23
CA GLU A 152 34.76 18.22 -7.10
C GLU A 152 35.02 19.50 -6.30
N MET A 153 34.36 19.63 -5.15
CA MET A 153 34.44 20.84 -4.34
C MET A 153 35.86 21.10 -3.80
N VAL A 154 36.69 20.04 -3.67
CA VAL A 154 38.04 20.15 -3.05
C VAL A 154 39.16 19.72 -3.97
N GLU A 155 38.88 19.25 -5.13
CA GLU A 155 39.88 18.66 -6.03
C GLU A 155 41.10 19.58 -6.30
N ASP A 156 40.88 20.88 -6.43
CA ASP A 156 41.90 21.93 -6.64
C ASP A 156 42.62 22.35 -5.33
N LEU A 157 42.17 21.88 -4.17
CA LEU A 157 42.70 22.20 -2.84
C LEU A 157 43.63 21.09 -2.29
N ILE A 158 43.80 20.00 -3.00
CA ILE A 158 44.67 18.91 -2.62
C ILE A 158 46.12 19.28 -2.94
N ASP A 159 46.94 19.55 -1.91
CA ASP A 159 48.32 20.03 -2.03
C ASP A 159 49.20 19.58 -0.85
N ASP A 160 50.45 20.09 -0.78
CA ASP A 160 51.44 19.79 0.25
C ASP A 160 51.07 20.21 1.69
N SER A 161 49.93 20.88 1.89
CA SER A 161 49.42 21.20 3.22
C SER A 161 48.89 19.98 3.98
N LEU A 162 48.53 18.91 3.26
CA LEU A 162 48.17 17.63 3.84
C LEU A 162 49.38 16.94 4.45
N LYS A 163 49.26 16.46 5.71
CA LYS A 163 50.42 15.85 6.45
C LYS A 163 50.07 14.54 7.15
N THR A 164 48.79 14.26 7.32
CA THR A 164 48.30 13.13 8.13
C THR A 164 47.94 11.96 7.22
N PRO A 165 48.49 10.75 7.44
CA PRO A 165 48.11 9.56 6.69
C PRO A 165 46.63 9.23 6.77
N LEU A 166 46.09 8.66 5.69
CA LEU A 166 44.68 8.25 5.59
C LEU A 166 44.56 6.76 5.48
N TYR A 167 43.59 6.24 6.22
CA TYR A 167 43.11 4.86 6.15
C TYR A 167 41.65 4.89 5.77
N ILE A 168 41.26 4.29 4.66
CA ILE A 168 39.94 4.47 4.04
C ILE A 168 39.22 3.15 3.93
N MET A 169 38.01 3.08 4.46
CA MET A 169 37.09 1.98 4.22
C MET A 169 36.54 2.09 2.79
N SER A 170 37.21 1.41 1.83
CA SER A 170 36.93 1.62 0.40
C SER A 170 35.53 1.24 -0.03
N ASP A 171 34.90 0.30 0.67
CA ASP A 171 33.53 -0.15 0.39
C ASP A 171 32.49 0.95 0.66
N ASP A 172 32.79 1.90 1.55
CA ASP A 172 31.93 3.05 1.83
C ASP A 172 31.92 4.07 0.67
N TYR A 173 32.95 4.04 -0.18
CA TYR A 173 33.17 5.02 -1.26
C TYR A 173 33.39 4.34 -2.62
N PRO A 174 32.37 3.68 -3.17
CA PRO A 174 32.52 2.87 -4.38
C PRO A 174 32.68 3.69 -5.66
N HIS A 175 32.37 4.99 -5.62
CA HIS A 175 32.35 5.87 -6.79
C HIS A 175 33.76 6.19 -7.33
N ILE A 176 33.84 6.40 -8.63
CA ILE A 176 35.10 6.66 -9.32
C ILE A 176 35.71 7.99 -8.86
N ALA A 177 34.89 9.04 -8.69
CA ALA A 177 35.36 10.34 -8.22
C ALA A 177 36.09 10.23 -6.85
N SER A 178 35.54 9.47 -5.91
CA SER A 178 36.16 9.23 -4.61
C SER A 178 37.51 8.48 -4.75
N LYS A 179 37.55 7.43 -5.59
CA LYS A 179 38.78 6.67 -5.84
C LYS A 179 39.87 7.52 -6.49
N GLU A 180 39.52 8.43 -7.40
CA GLU A 180 40.46 9.36 -8.03
C GLU A 180 40.92 10.42 -7.04
N LEU A 181 40.05 10.97 -6.21
CA LEU A 181 40.44 11.85 -5.13
C LEU A 181 41.44 11.20 -4.20
N PHE A 182 41.22 9.94 -3.79
CA PHE A 182 42.16 9.22 -2.93
C PHE A 182 43.51 8.97 -3.58
N LYS A 183 43.54 8.65 -4.88
CA LYS A 183 44.79 8.56 -5.65
C LYS A 183 45.52 9.90 -5.71
N LYS A 184 44.82 11.00 -5.82
CA LYS A 184 45.39 12.34 -5.84
C LYS A 184 45.98 12.70 -4.48
N ILE A 185 45.29 12.36 -3.38
CA ILE A 185 45.77 12.55 -2.01
C ILE A 185 47.01 11.69 -1.74
N ASP A 186 47.09 10.47 -2.26
CA ASP A 186 48.24 9.54 -2.08
C ASP A 186 49.55 10.11 -2.65
N ASN A 187 49.51 11.10 -3.54
CA ASN A 187 50.71 11.81 -4.02
C ASN A 187 51.33 12.75 -2.97
N TYR A 188 50.56 13.11 -1.93
CA TYR A 188 51.00 14.05 -0.89
C TYR A 188 51.15 13.37 0.47
N VAL A 189 50.24 12.44 0.83
CA VAL A 189 50.30 11.69 2.07
C VAL A 189 49.94 10.22 1.82
N PRO A 190 50.52 9.27 2.60
CA PRO A 190 50.23 7.86 2.42
C PRO A 190 48.73 7.56 2.58
N VAL A 191 48.18 6.86 1.61
CA VAL A 191 46.77 6.38 1.64
C VAL A 191 46.77 4.86 1.67
N THR A 192 46.08 4.28 2.66
CA THR A 192 45.83 2.85 2.77
C THR A 192 44.38 2.53 2.63
N LEU A 193 43.98 1.69 1.67
CA LEU A 193 42.63 1.22 1.48
C LEU A 193 42.39 -0.08 2.22
N LEU A 194 41.24 -0.19 2.87
CA LEU A 194 40.69 -1.43 3.43
C LEU A 194 39.63 -1.94 2.50
N GLU A 195 39.92 -2.99 1.73
CA GLU A 195 39.01 -3.55 0.73
C GLU A 195 38.40 -4.88 1.19
N THR A 196 37.14 -5.08 0.90
CA THR A 196 36.43 -6.36 1.09
C THR A 196 36.64 -7.24 -0.15
N THR A 197 37.46 -8.25 0.00
CA THR A 197 37.75 -9.23 -1.07
C THR A 197 37.88 -10.62 -0.45
N ASP A 198 37.66 -11.64 -1.26
CA ASP A 198 37.98 -13.02 -0.92
C ASP A 198 39.52 -13.15 -0.90
N ALA A 199 40.08 -12.91 0.26
CA ALA A 199 41.54 -13.08 0.45
C ALA A 199 41.80 -14.48 1.01
N ASP A 200 43.03 -15.00 0.81
CA ASP A 200 43.50 -16.27 1.40
C ASP A 200 43.59 -16.13 2.93
N GLU A 201 42.45 -16.10 3.60
CA GLU A 201 42.38 -16.05 5.06
C GLU A 201 42.19 -17.46 5.63
N VAL A 202 42.77 -17.71 6.83
CA VAL A 202 42.43 -18.92 7.58
C VAL A 202 41.00 -18.76 8.13
N LEU A 203 40.05 -19.50 7.54
CA LEU A 203 38.65 -19.50 7.90
C LEU A 203 38.34 -20.65 8.85
N ASN A 204 37.42 -20.44 9.79
CA ASN A 204 36.80 -21.53 10.52
C ASN A 204 35.61 -22.10 9.70
N GLU A 205 35.07 -23.24 10.12
CA GLU A 205 33.98 -23.94 9.42
C GLU A 205 32.77 -23.03 9.20
N TYR A 206 32.39 -22.18 10.15
CA TYR A 206 31.30 -21.24 10.04
C TYR A 206 31.61 -20.13 9.01
N GLU A 207 32.78 -19.50 9.12
CA GLU A 207 33.23 -18.44 8.20
C GLU A 207 33.30 -18.97 6.76
N ASP A 208 33.85 -20.17 6.57
CA ASP A 208 33.91 -20.83 5.26
C ASP A 208 32.52 -21.07 4.68
N ALA A 209 31.61 -21.61 5.48
CA ALA A 209 30.21 -21.84 5.06
C ALA A 209 29.51 -20.53 4.66
N ILE A 210 29.67 -19.46 5.42
CA ILE A 210 29.03 -18.18 5.11
C ILE A 210 29.65 -17.53 3.85
N ILE A 211 30.97 -17.55 3.69
CA ILE A 211 31.63 -16.87 2.57
C ILE A 211 31.42 -17.62 1.26
N HIS A 212 31.57 -18.94 1.27
CA HIS A 212 31.64 -19.74 0.05
C HIS A 212 30.38 -20.51 -0.26
N HIS A 213 29.51 -20.75 0.72
CA HIS A 213 28.31 -21.61 0.54
C HIS A 213 26.97 -20.93 0.74
N LEU A 214 26.93 -19.69 1.25
CA LEU A 214 25.65 -18.98 1.45
C LEU A 214 24.85 -18.80 0.15
N PHE A 215 25.52 -18.64 -0.98
CA PHE A 215 24.87 -18.42 -2.30
C PHE A 215 25.09 -19.58 -3.28
N ASP A 216 25.85 -20.60 -2.90
CA ASP A 216 26.10 -21.79 -3.71
C ASP A 216 25.21 -22.98 -3.31
N ASN A 217 24.98 -23.90 -4.24
CA ASN A 217 24.27 -25.16 -3.98
C ASN A 217 25.25 -26.22 -3.45
N VAL A 218 25.68 -26.09 -2.21
CA VAL A 218 26.59 -27.07 -1.59
C VAL A 218 25.92 -27.70 -0.38
N ASP A 219 26.19 -29.01 -0.14
CA ASP A 219 25.65 -29.77 0.99
C ASP A 219 26.34 -29.42 2.32
N VAL A 220 26.23 -28.19 2.76
CA VAL A 220 26.65 -27.74 4.08
C VAL A 220 25.41 -27.40 4.89
N HIS A 221 25.24 -28.06 6.03
CA HIS A 221 24.06 -27.92 6.85
C HIS A 221 24.37 -27.65 8.32
N ASN A 222 23.53 -26.83 8.96
CA ASN A 222 23.51 -26.64 10.40
C ASN A 222 24.85 -26.19 11.03
N VAL A 223 25.52 -25.25 10.39
CA VAL A 223 26.80 -24.71 10.94
C VAL A 223 26.59 -23.80 12.15
N ALA A 224 25.36 -23.28 12.33
CA ALA A 224 25.02 -22.43 13.45
C ALA A 224 23.53 -22.57 13.83
N LYS A 225 23.14 -22.01 14.98
CA LYS A 225 21.75 -21.89 15.40
C LYS A 225 21.23 -20.51 15.08
N GLY A 226 19.97 -20.46 14.64
CA GLY A 226 19.30 -19.22 14.33
C GLY A 226 17.83 -19.29 14.77
N ARG A 227 17.14 -18.15 14.73
CA ARG A 227 15.73 -18.02 15.06
C ARG A 227 14.99 -17.47 13.86
N ILE A 228 13.72 -17.83 13.70
CA ILE A 228 12.89 -17.35 12.62
C ILE A 228 11.54 -16.88 13.11
N ILE A 229 11.13 -15.71 12.68
CA ILE A 229 9.81 -15.11 12.95
C ILE A 229 9.08 -14.91 11.62
N THR A 230 7.83 -15.35 11.54
CA THR A 230 7.01 -15.11 10.34
C THR A 230 5.82 -14.22 10.69
N GLY A 231 5.62 -13.19 9.87
CA GLY A 231 4.45 -12.31 9.94
C GLY A 231 3.41 -12.66 8.89
N GLY A 232 2.14 -12.40 9.17
CA GLY A 232 1.10 -12.44 8.16
C GLY A 232 1.23 -11.30 7.15
N HIS A 233 1.66 -10.14 7.63
CA HIS A 233 1.98 -8.93 6.86
C HIS A 233 3.07 -8.12 7.60
N PRO A 234 3.71 -7.12 6.96
CA PRO A 234 4.86 -6.42 7.54
C PRO A 234 4.61 -5.80 8.93
N MET A 235 3.45 -5.22 9.17
CA MET A 235 3.11 -4.67 10.49
C MET A 235 3.05 -5.78 11.57
N GLN A 236 2.50 -6.95 11.25
CA GLN A 236 2.47 -8.07 12.20
C GLN A 236 3.86 -8.65 12.43
N GLU A 237 4.69 -8.74 11.39
CA GLU A 237 6.09 -9.14 11.51
C GLU A 237 6.83 -8.21 12.47
N CYS A 238 6.75 -6.89 12.26
CA CYS A 238 7.37 -5.88 13.12
C CYS A 238 6.84 -5.95 14.56
N MET A 239 5.55 -6.20 14.74
CA MET A 239 4.96 -6.37 16.06
C MET A 239 5.48 -7.63 16.77
N LYS A 240 5.61 -8.75 16.05
CA LYS A 240 6.20 -9.98 16.61
C LYS A 240 7.66 -9.78 17.00
N ILE A 241 8.44 -9.05 16.20
CA ILE A 241 9.82 -8.67 16.53
C ILE A 241 9.85 -7.83 17.82
N ALA A 242 9.01 -6.81 17.90
CA ALA A 242 8.93 -5.95 19.08
C ALA A 242 8.53 -6.73 20.36
N CYS A 243 7.57 -7.66 20.22
CA CYS A 243 7.17 -8.56 21.30
C CYS A 243 8.30 -9.53 21.71
N ASP A 244 9.04 -10.07 20.76
CA ASP A 244 10.17 -10.95 21.04
C ASP A 244 11.28 -10.20 21.79
N ILE A 245 11.66 -9.02 21.33
CA ILE A 245 12.66 -8.16 22.01
C ILE A 245 12.21 -7.87 23.44
N LYS A 246 10.95 -7.42 23.62
CA LYS A 246 10.41 -7.12 24.95
C LYS A 246 10.41 -8.34 25.88
N SER A 247 10.00 -9.50 25.34
CA SER A 247 10.01 -10.77 26.09
C SER A 247 11.42 -11.18 26.52
N ARG A 248 12.40 -11.04 25.63
CA ARG A 248 13.80 -11.39 25.93
C ARG A 248 14.42 -10.47 26.96
N ILE A 249 14.13 -9.17 26.88
CA ILE A 249 14.58 -8.21 27.92
C ILE A 249 14.08 -8.62 29.30
N VAL A 250 12.78 -9.00 29.39
CA VAL A 250 12.18 -9.40 30.67
C VAL A 250 12.71 -10.75 31.15
N ASN A 251 12.82 -11.74 30.25
CA ASN A 251 13.14 -13.12 30.62
C ASN A 251 14.64 -13.39 30.72
N GLU A 252 15.45 -12.77 29.83
CA GLU A 252 16.89 -13.02 29.71
C GLU A 252 17.72 -11.91 30.37
N GLN A 253 17.10 -10.86 30.92
CA GLN A 253 17.73 -9.71 31.57
C GLN A 253 18.68 -8.94 30.63
N LEU A 254 18.34 -8.89 29.33
CA LEU A 254 19.07 -8.15 28.32
C LEU A 254 18.73 -6.66 28.37
N GLN A 255 19.58 -5.83 27.75
CA GLN A 255 19.33 -4.41 27.58
C GLN A 255 18.83 -4.12 26.15
N TYR A 256 18.14 -2.99 25.94
CA TYR A 256 17.69 -2.60 24.61
C TYR A 256 18.84 -2.38 23.64
N GLU A 257 19.97 -1.92 24.12
CA GLU A 257 21.21 -1.69 23.37
C GLU A 257 21.88 -2.99 22.89
N ASP A 258 21.50 -4.16 23.43
CA ASP A 258 22.00 -5.45 22.96
C ASP A 258 21.38 -5.87 21.61
N PHE A 259 20.35 -5.13 21.12
CA PHE A 259 19.57 -5.49 19.94
C PHE A 259 19.82 -4.56 18.75
N MET A 260 19.95 -5.12 17.57
CA MET A 260 19.97 -4.41 16.29
C MET A 260 18.98 -5.05 15.32
N ILE A 261 18.24 -4.23 14.61
CA ILE A 261 17.34 -4.64 13.52
C ILE A 261 17.87 -4.07 12.21
N ILE A 262 18.11 -4.94 11.26
CA ILE A 262 18.58 -4.60 9.92
C ILE A 262 17.44 -4.84 8.93
N THR A 263 17.11 -3.82 8.15
CA THR A 263 16.09 -3.88 7.10
C THR A 263 16.51 -3.12 5.86
N ASN A 264 16.13 -3.62 4.68
CA ASN A 264 16.34 -2.93 3.40
C ASN A 264 15.12 -2.13 2.94
N GLN A 265 14.00 -2.24 3.66
CA GLN A 265 12.74 -1.60 3.28
C GLN A 265 12.49 -0.38 4.17
N ALA A 266 12.41 0.81 3.57
CA ALA A 266 12.17 2.05 4.31
C ALA A 266 10.85 2.01 5.13
N SER A 267 9.80 1.36 4.59
CA SER A 267 8.51 1.21 5.29
C SER A 267 8.59 0.43 6.60
N TYR A 268 9.57 -0.47 6.76
CA TYR A 268 9.76 -1.20 8.01
C TYR A 268 10.18 -0.30 9.16
N SER A 269 10.93 0.77 8.90
CA SER A 269 11.27 1.76 9.93
C SER A 269 10.02 2.42 10.51
N ASP A 270 9.05 2.75 9.67
CA ASP A 270 7.77 3.33 10.11
C ASP A 270 6.94 2.31 10.92
N TYR A 271 6.84 1.08 10.45
CA TYR A 271 6.12 0.01 11.16
C TYR A 271 6.76 -0.33 12.50
N LEU A 272 8.09 -0.42 12.55
CA LEU A 272 8.81 -0.65 13.80
C LEU A 272 8.63 0.51 14.78
N THR A 273 8.63 1.75 14.30
CA THR A 273 8.36 2.93 15.14
C THR A 273 7.01 2.80 15.82
N ILE A 274 5.95 2.50 15.06
CA ILE A 274 4.60 2.33 15.62
C ILE A 274 4.58 1.20 16.66
N CYS A 275 5.18 0.05 16.35
CA CYS A 275 5.21 -1.10 17.25
C CYS A 275 6.01 -0.83 18.53
N PHE A 276 7.11 -0.10 18.42
CA PHE A 276 7.96 0.26 19.55
C PHE A 276 7.30 1.29 20.46
N ASP A 277 6.61 2.27 19.87
CA ASP A 277 5.84 3.25 20.64
C ASP A 277 4.72 2.57 21.42
N GLU A 278 4.01 1.59 20.83
CA GLU A 278 2.98 0.81 21.53
C GLU A 278 3.52 -0.01 22.69
N LEU A 279 4.74 -0.53 22.59
CA LEU A 279 5.37 -1.35 23.62
C LEU A 279 6.32 -0.57 24.54
N ASN A 280 6.44 0.75 24.36
CA ASN A 280 7.41 1.60 25.05
C ASN A 280 8.84 1.04 24.95
N ILE A 281 9.27 0.67 23.76
CA ILE A 281 10.63 0.23 23.44
C ILE A 281 11.41 1.46 22.96
N PRO A 282 12.46 1.89 23.66
CA PRO A 282 13.32 2.95 23.15
C PRO A 282 14.08 2.43 21.92
N ALA A 283 14.10 3.23 20.86
CA ALA A 283 14.79 2.87 19.63
C ALA A 283 15.54 4.05 19.02
N THR A 284 16.66 3.73 18.37
CA THR A 284 17.44 4.65 17.55
C THR A 284 17.27 4.25 16.09
N LEU A 285 16.65 5.13 15.30
CA LEU A 285 16.47 4.92 13.86
C LEU A 285 17.62 5.59 13.11
N SER A 286 18.42 4.83 12.39
CA SER A 286 19.52 5.37 11.58
C SER A 286 19.06 5.86 10.19
N GLN A 287 17.80 5.63 9.83
CA GLN A 287 17.22 6.13 8.58
C GLN A 287 16.61 7.51 8.79
N ASN A 288 16.68 8.36 7.78
CA ASN A 288 16.02 9.65 7.81
C ASN A 288 14.51 9.44 7.91
N GLU A 289 13.88 10.06 8.90
CA GLU A 289 12.43 10.13 8.93
C GLU A 289 11.91 10.86 7.69
N THR A 290 10.69 10.51 7.29
CA THR A 290 10.00 11.28 6.27
C THR A 290 9.69 12.68 6.79
N CYS A 291 9.72 13.68 5.93
CA CYS A 291 9.37 15.07 6.26
C CYS A 291 7.99 15.21 6.93
N HIS A 292 7.12 14.19 6.78
CA HIS A 292 5.78 14.13 7.38
C HIS A 292 5.76 14.23 8.92
N TYR A 293 6.85 13.93 9.59
CA TYR A 293 6.96 14.10 11.05
C TYR A 293 7.32 15.54 11.45
N ASN A 294 7.78 16.38 10.51
CA ASN A 294 8.08 17.79 10.77
C ASN A 294 6.79 18.61 10.94
N SER A 295 6.70 19.38 12.02
CA SER A 295 5.51 20.17 12.36
C SER A 295 5.24 21.28 11.32
N ASP A 296 6.29 21.94 10.85
CA ASP A 296 6.17 23.01 9.85
C ASP A 296 5.73 22.43 8.50
N TYR A 297 6.29 21.29 8.09
CA TYR A 297 5.85 20.60 6.88
C TYR A 297 4.36 20.25 6.93
N ARG A 298 3.89 19.62 8.01
CA ARG A 298 2.47 19.26 8.15
C ARG A 298 1.52 20.46 8.08
N LYS A 299 1.93 21.59 8.67
CA LYS A 299 1.16 22.85 8.59
C LYS A 299 1.13 23.38 7.16
N MET A 300 2.28 23.43 6.50
CA MET A 300 2.40 23.93 5.12
C MET A 300 1.62 23.05 4.14
N SER A 301 1.82 21.74 4.19
CA SER A 301 1.16 20.78 3.30
C SER A 301 -0.37 20.84 3.42
N ARG A 302 -0.91 20.95 4.65
CA ARG A 302 -2.35 21.15 4.86
C ARG A 302 -2.84 22.49 4.29
N SER A 303 -2.07 23.57 4.46
CA SER A 303 -2.46 24.90 3.98
C SER A 303 -2.42 25.00 2.46
N LEU A 304 -1.59 24.21 1.79
CA LEU A 304 -1.49 24.21 0.32
C LEU A 304 -2.80 23.85 -0.38
N SER A 305 -3.65 23.03 0.22
CA SER A 305 -4.97 22.68 -0.32
C SER A 305 -5.90 23.90 -0.48
N GLU A 306 -5.67 24.95 0.30
CA GLU A 306 -6.41 26.23 0.24
C GLU A 306 -5.71 27.29 -0.61
N CYS A 307 -4.49 27.00 -1.07
CA CYS A 307 -3.69 27.95 -1.82
C CYS A 307 -4.19 28.08 -3.28
N LYS A 308 -4.44 29.28 -3.71
CA LYS A 308 -4.82 29.63 -5.11
C LYS A 308 -3.67 30.25 -5.90
N GLY A 309 -2.46 30.21 -5.35
CA GLY A 309 -1.26 30.72 -6.04
C GLY A 309 -0.80 29.75 -7.12
N HIS A 310 -0.26 30.29 -8.21
CA HIS A 310 0.25 29.53 -9.35
C HIS A 310 1.75 29.76 -9.60
N THR A 311 2.42 30.54 -8.75
CA THR A 311 3.86 30.76 -8.83
C THR A 311 4.52 30.54 -7.48
N PHE A 312 5.82 30.22 -7.50
CA PHE A 312 6.61 30.10 -6.26
C PHE A 312 6.40 31.32 -5.33
N LYS A 313 6.43 32.52 -5.88
CA LYS A 313 6.24 33.73 -5.13
C LYS A 313 4.86 33.83 -4.44
N GLU A 314 3.80 33.49 -5.17
CA GLU A 314 2.44 33.56 -4.63
C GLU A 314 2.20 32.52 -3.54
N ILE A 315 2.69 31.30 -3.76
CA ILE A 315 2.57 30.21 -2.79
C ILE A 315 3.39 30.52 -1.53
N ILE A 316 4.63 30.99 -1.67
CA ILE A 316 5.47 31.39 -0.53
C ILE A 316 4.82 32.55 0.23
N GLN A 317 4.26 33.55 -0.45
CA GLN A 317 3.54 34.67 0.18
C GLN A 317 2.27 34.21 0.92
N PHE A 318 1.60 33.17 0.42
CA PHE A 318 0.48 32.57 1.10
C PHE A 318 0.95 31.82 2.38
N LEU A 319 2.00 31.01 2.28
CA LEU A 319 2.56 30.28 3.40
C LEU A 319 3.13 31.20 4.50
N GLN A 320 3.67 32.35 4.13
CA GLN A 320 4.16 33.35 5.11
C GLN A 320 3.08 33.91 6.04
N LYS A 321 1.81 33.76 5.69
CA LYS A 321 0.67 34.15 6.53
C LYS A 321 0.23 33.07 7.48
N GLN A 322 0.80 31.87 7.36
CA GLN A 322 0.49 30.73 8.21
C GLN A 322 1.41 30.70 9.45
N ASP A 323 1.02 29.95 10.47
CA ASP A 323 1.82 29.76 11.70
C ASP A 323 3.00 28.81 11.46
N ILE A 324 4.04 29.28 10.78
CA ILE A 324 5.25 28.55 10.39
C ILE A 324 6.46 29.21 11.05
N SER A 325 7.49 28.43 11.35
CA SER A 325 8.69 28.95 11.98
C SER A 325 9.42 30.01 11.11
N ALA A 326 9.98 31.05 11.74
CA ALA A 326 10.69 32.10 11.06
C ALA A 326 11.92 31.60 10.27
N SER A 327 12.56 30.52 10.75
CA SER A 327 13.67 29.87 10.06
C SER A 327 13.22 29.25 8.74
N MET A 328 12.08 28.57 8.74
CA MET A 328 11.52 27.96 7.54
C MET A 328 11.09 29.03 6.51
N ILE A 329 10.44 30.08 6.97
CA ILE A 329 10.07 31.21 6.09
C ILE A 329 11.31 31.80 5.42
N LYS A 330 12.40 31.98 6.15
CA LYS A 330 13.67 32.50 5.60
C LYS A 330 14.26 31.55 4.54
N THR A 331 14.16 30.24 4.75
CA THR A 331 14.60 29.25 3.76
C THR A 331 13.73 29.32 2.50
N LEU A 332 12.41 29.40 2.65
CA LEU A 332 11.50 29.52 1.52
C LEU A 332 11.72 30.81 0.70
N ASP A 333 12.06 31.90 1.36
CA ASP A 333 12.32 33.17 0.67
C ASP A 333 13.49 33.10 -0.33
N THR A 334 14.42 32.16 -0.17
CA THR A 334 15.53 31.94 -1.13
C THR A 334 15.05 31.45 -2.50
N TYR A 335 13.88 30.79 -2.53
CA TYR A 335 13.28 30.21 -3.75
C TYR A 335 12.16 31.06 -4.34
N LYS A 336 12.02 32.32 -3.92
CA LYS A 336 10.91 33.19 -4.32
C LYS A 336 11.12 33.74 -5.73
N CYS A 337 10.44 33.18 -6.70
CA CYS A 337 10.47 33.61 -8.12
C CYS A 337 9.05 33.61 -8.72
N ASN A 338 8.96 34.06 -9.97
CA ASN A 338 7.69 34.11 -10.70
C ASN A 338 7.45 32.87 -11.57
N ASP A 339 8.26 31.82 -11.44
CA ASP A 339 8.09 30.59 -12.18
C ASP A 339 6.81 29.89 -11.73
N GLU A 340 6.07 29.33 -12.68
CA GLU A 340 4.81 28.64 -12.43
C GLU A 340 5.06 27.29 -11.76
N ILE A 341 4.26 26.99 -10.74
CA ILE A 341 4.23 25.70 -10.03
C ILE A 341 2.85 25.46 -9.44
N SER A 342 2.35 24.23 -9.50
CA SER A 342 1.11 23.88 -8.81
C SER A 342 1.34 23.69 -7.29
N PRO A 343 0.31 23.87 -6.45
CA PRO A 343 0.44 23.59 -5.02
C PRO A 343 0.87 22.14 -4.71
N GLU A 344 0.44 21.18 -5.53
CA GLU A 344 0.81 19.77 -5.39
C GLU A 344 2.29 19.53 -5.67
N GLU A 345 2.83 20.14 -6.73
CA GLU A 345 4.27 20.07 -7.02
C GLU A 345 5.10 20.84 -6.00
N PHE A 346 4.55 21.94 -5.46
CA PHE A 346 5.21 22.67 -4.39
C PHE A 346 5.28 21.85 -3.09
N ASP A 347 4.30 21.03 -2.80
CA ASP A 347 4.36 20.08 -1.66
C ASP A 347 5.51 19.08 -1.83
N LEU A 348 5.69 18.53 -3.04
CA LEU A 348 6.84 17.68 -3.36
C LEU A 348 8.19 18.42 -3.24
N PHE A 349 8.22 19.69 -3.63
CA PHE A 349 9.40 20.54 -3.45
C PHE A 349 9.70 20.79 -1.96
N LEU A 350 8.69 20.99 -1.12
CA LEU A 350 8.86 21.12 0.33
C LEU A 350 9.52 19.89 0.96
N GLN A 351 9.25 18.70 0.45
CA GLN A 351 9.89 17.47 0.92
C GLN A 351 11.40 17.46 0.68
N CYS A 352 11.88 18.18 -0.32
CA CYS A 352 13.32 18.34 -0.57
C CYS A 352 13.98 19.37 0.36
N ILE A 353 13.23 20.39 0.78
CA ILE A 353 13.75 21.45 1.69
C ILE A 353 13.83 20.96 3.12
N ILE A 354 12.88 20.10 3.52
CA ILE A 354 12.72 19.66 4.90
C ILE A 354 13.18 18.21 5.02
N PRO A 355 14.48 17.97 5.20
CA PRO A 355 14.95 16.63 5.51
C PRO A 355 14.37 16.21 6.85
N GLY A 356 13.79 15.04 6.87
CA GLY A 356 13.37 14.41 8.12
C GLY A 356 14.61 14.21 9.00
N LYS A 357 14.66 14.86 10.15
CA LYS A 357 15.66 14.58 11.19
C LYS A 357 14.91 14.16 12.44
N ARG A 358 15.22 12.97 12.94
CA ARG A 358 14.84 12.59 14.30
C ARG A 358 16.02 12.86 15.21
N GLU A 359 15.74 13.40 16.41
CA GLU A 359 16.71 13.39 17.48
C GLU A 359 16.94 11.93 17.88
N THR A 360 18.13 11.42 17.63
CA THR A 360 18.53 10.07 18.02
C THR A 360 18.78 10.04 19.52
N ASN A 361 17.90 9.42 20.28
CA ASN A 361 18.27 8.94 21.58
C ASN A 361 19.33 7.86 21.40
N LYS A 362 20.51 8.06 21.97
CA LYS A 362 21.64 7.10 21.84
C LYS A 362 21.44 5.79 22.61
N THR A 363 20.31 5.61 23.26
CA THR A 363 20.01 4.44 24.09
C THR A 363 18.76 3.76 23.58
N GLY A 364 18.87 2.47 23.22
CA GLY A 364 17.75 1.66 22.77
C GLY A 364 18.10 0.68 21.64
N VAL A 365 17.07 0.05 21.10
CA VAL A 365 17.20 -0.86 19.95
C VAL A 365 17.66 -0.07 18.72
N ILE A 366 18.70 -0.52 18.04
CA ILE A 366 19.17 0.11 16.81
C ILE A 366 18.43 -0.45 15.62
N VAL A 367 17.76 0.41 14.83
CA VAL A 367 17.15 0.06 13.54
C VAL A 367 17.96 0.70 12.42
N THR A 368 18.49 -0.11 11.51
CA THR A 368 19.45 0.35 10.52
C THR A 368 19.27 -0.37 9.17
N SER A 369 19.92 0.16 8.12
CA SER A 369 20.02 -0.51 6.82
C SER A 369 21.13 -1.57 6.82
N LEU A 370 21.12 -2.45 5.82
CA LEU A 370 22.18 -3.45 5.64
C LEU A 370 23.58 -2.80 5.53
N GLU A 371 23.67 -1.63 4.91
CA GLU A 371 24.94 -0.90 4.71
C GLU A 371 25.57 -0.46 6.03
N LYS A 372 24.75 -0.01 6.97
CA LYS A 372 25.21 0.42 8.29
C LYS A 372 25.24 -0.72 9.31
N GLY A 373 24.51 -1.81 9.05
CA GLY A 373 24.47 -3.01 9.89
C GLY A 373 25.77 -3.83 9.91
N LEU A 374 26.71 -3.56 8.99
CA LEU A 374 28.02 -4.21 8.93
C LEU A 374 28.84 -4.05 10.21
N THR A 375 28.48 -3.11 11.03
CA THR A 375 29.26 -2.61 12.17
C THR A 375 28.54 -2.87 13.50
N ALA A 376 27.81 -3.99 13.57
CA ALA A 376 27.06 -4.36 14.76
C ALA A 376 27.99 -4.69 15.95
N THR A 377 27.87 -3.90 17.02
CA THR A 377 28.40 -4.24 18.36
C THR A 377 27.37 -4.99 19.20
N GLN A 378 26.13 -5.03 18.73
CA GLN A 378 24.98 -5.67 19.36
C GLN A 378 25.13 -7.18 19.33
N LYS A 379 24.59 -7.85 20.36
CA LYS A 379 24.71 -9.33 20.50
C LYS A 379 23.58 -10.05 19.75
N HIS A 380 22.48 -9.37 19.49
CA HIS A 380 21.26 -9.95 18.92
C HIS A 380 20.87 -9.18 17.67
N ILE A 381 21.01 -9.80 16.51
CA ILE A 381 20.76 -9.21 15.20
C ILE A 381 19.48 -9.77 14.63
N TYR A 382 18.54 -8.89 14.28
CA TYR A 382 17.31 -9.21 13.55
C TYR A 382 17.50 -8.77 12.10
N LEU A 383 17.45 -9.70 11.17
CA LEU A 383 17.42 -9.42 9.74
C LEU A 383 15.97 -9.55 9.27
N THR A 384 15.35 -8.44 8.88
CA THR A 384 13.89 -8.34 8.74
C THR A 384 13.44 -8.03 7.32
N GLY A 385 12.23 -8.50 6.98
CA GLY A 385 11.65 -8.28 5.66
C GLY A 385 12.33 -9.10 4.57
N ILE A 386 12.79 -10.31 4.88
CA ILE A 386 13.52 -11.18 3.94
C ILE A 386 12.54 -11.82 2.95
N ASN A 387 11.88 -10.99 2.16
CA ASN A 387 11.01 -11.39 1.06
C ASN A 387 11.74 -11.30 -0.29
N GLU A 388 11.09 -11.62 -1.37
CA GLU A 388 11.65 -11.64 -2.73
C GLU A 388 12.37 -10.34 -3.14
N THR A 389 11.94 -9.17 -2.62
CA THR A 389 12.60 -7.88 -2.85
C THR A 389 13.88 -7.68 -2.03
N PHE A 390 14.16 -8.55 -1.06
CA PHE A 390 15.38 -8.49 -0.27
C PHE A 390 16.57 -9.12 -1.01
N LEU A 391 16.33 -10.25 -1.69
CA LEU A 391 17.30 -10.93 -2.53
C LEU A 391 16.58 -11.84 -3.54
N PRO A 392 16.80 -11.70 -4.86
CA PRO A 392 17.68 -10.68 -5.46
C PRO A 392 17.18 -9.27 -5.15
N LEU A 393 18.12 -8.34 -4.98
CA LEU A 393 17.77 -6.93 -4.85
C LEU A 393 17.04 -6.49 -6.13
N GLU A 394 15.83 -5.95 -5.99
CA GLU A 394 15.08 -5.41 -7.13
C GLU A 394 15.70 -4.08 -7.56
N ILE A 395 16.72 -4.18 -8.42
CA ILE A 395 17.36 -3.00 -9.00
C ILE A 395 16.60 -2.66 -10.28
N SER A 396 15.92 -1.53 -10.28
CA SER A 396 15.16 -1.06 -11.44
C SER A 396 16.09 -0.38 -12.44
N ASP A 397 16.19 -0.92 -13.66
CA ASP A 397 16.80 -0.24 -14.80
C ASP A 397 15.80 0.73 -15.43
N LYS A 398 15.37 1.71 -14.63
CA LYS A 398 14.46 2.78 -15.06
C LYS A 398 15.16 4.10 -14.82
N GLY A 399 15.45 4.80 -15.89
CA GLY A 399 16.13 6.08 -15.80
C GLY A 399 16.24 6.79 -17.12
N PHE A 400 16.65 8.05 -17.11
CA PHE A 400 16.91 8.79 -18.34
C PHE A 400 18.04 8.13 -19.17
N LEU A 401 19.08 7.63 -18.48
CA LEU A 401 20.06 6.71 -19.03
C LEU A 401 19.85 5.33 -18.40
N MET A 402 19.76 4.29 -19.23
CA MET A 402 19.61 2.90 -18.83
C MET A 402 21.00 2.22 -18.71
N GLU A 403 21.03 0.99 -18.20
CA GLU A 403 22.28 0.23 -18.06
C GLU A 403 23.03 0.07 -19.39
N GLU A 404 22.30 -0.21 -20.47
CA GLU A 404 22.89 -0.32 -21.82
C GLU A 404 23.53 0.99 -22.30
N ASP A 405 22.94 2.13 -21.90
CA ASP A 405 23.54 3.44 -22.15
C ASP A 405 24.84 3.59 -21.35
N TYR A 406 24.84 3.23 -20.05
CA TYR A 406 26.00 3.34 -19.18
C TYR A 406 27.15 2.43 -19.60
N LYS A 407 26.91 1.24 -20.15
CA LYS A 407 27.95 0.35 -20.68
C LYS A 407 28.78 0.96 -21.80
N GLN A 408 28.26 1.96 -22.50
CA GLN A 408 28.96 2.66 -23.58
C GLN A 408 29.94 3.72 -23.09
N PHE A 409 29.87 4.09 -21.81
CA PHE A 409 30.82 5.05 -21.24
C PHE A 409 32.07 4.34 -20.69
N ASN A 410 33.18 5.05 -20.71
CA ASN A 410 34.41 4.62 -20.05
C ASN A 410 35.11 5.84 -19.39
N PRO A 411 35.09 5.93 -18.06
CA PRO A 411 34.57 4.95 -17.09
C PRO A 411 33.03 4.92 -17.06
N HIS A 412 32.46 3.86 -16.51
CA HIS A 412 31.05 3.71 -16.26
C HIS A 412 30.75 3.52 -14.75
N PRO A 413 29.54 3.84 -14.26
CA PRO A 413 29.16 3.57 -12.89
C PRO A 413 29.02 2.06 -12.65
N LEU A 414 28.86 1.64 -11.39
CA LEU A 414 28.56 0.24 -11.08
C LEU A 414 27.32 -0.23 -11.83
N LEU A 415 27.46 -1.28 -12.62
CA LEU A 415 26.40 -1.95 -13.34
C LEU A 415 25.52 -2.78 -12.38
N LEU A 416 24.35 -3.23 -12.85
CA LEU A 416 23.38 -3.97 -12.01
C LEU A 416 24.00 -5.22 -11.38
N ASP A 417 24.74 -6.00 -12.13
CA ASP A 417 25.43 -7.19 -11.62
C ASP A 417 26.47 -6.84 -10.54
N GLU A 418 27.21 -5.76 -10.73
CA GLU A 418 28.22 -5.30 -9.76
C GLU A 418 27.55 -4.79 -8.47
N GLN A 419 26.39 -4.11 -8.59
CA GLN A 419 25.59 -3.67 -7.45
C GLN A 419 25.04 -4.89 -6.68
N LEU A 420 24.56 -5.91 -7.39
CA LEU A 420 24.08 -7.14 -6.80
C LEU A 420 25.19 -7.89 -6.04
N GLN A 421 26.39 -8.00 -6.63
CA GLN A 421 27.56 -8.59 -5.97
C GLN A 421 27.98 -7.80 -4.72
N ALA A 422 27.93 -6.47 -4.78
CA ALA A 422 28.18 -5.65 -3.60
C ALA A 422 27.14 -5.91 -2.49
N HIS A 423 25.88 -6.11 -2.86
CA HIS A 423 24.84 -6.46 -1.91
C HIS A 423 25.05 -7.84 -1.27
N TYR A 424 25.45 -8.85 -2.05
CA TYR A 424 25.80 -10.17 -1.54
C TYR A 424 26.94 -10.10 -0.52
N LYS A 425 28.01 -9.37 -0.85
CA LYS A 425 29.13 -9.16 0.06
C LYS A 425 28.70 -8.54 1.39
N ARG A 426 27.78 -7.59 1.37
CA ARG A 426 27.26 -6.98 2.60
C ARG A 426 26.48 -7.97 3.45
N ILE A 427 25.64 -8.83 2.85
CA ILE A 427 24.92 -9.88 3.57
C ILE A 427 25.92 -10.84 4.23
N ILE A 428 26.93 -11.29 3.49
CA ILE A 428 28.00 -12.13 4.02
C ILE A 428 28.66 -11.45 5.22
N GLN A 429 29.08 -10.20 5.09
CA GLN A 429 29.75 -9.46 6.17
C GLN A 429 28.90 -9.36 7.45
N VAL A 430 27.60 -9.11 7.33
CA VAL A 430 26.68 -9.07 8.48
C VAL A 430 26.63 -10.42 9.18
N LEU A 431 26.66 -11.53 8.43
CA LEU A 431 26.55 -12.89 8.96
C LEU A 431 27.89 -13.49 9.42
N LEU A 432 29.02 -12.84 9.18
CA LEU A 432 30.36 -13.41 9.46
C LEU A 432 30.73 -13.53 10.93
N ASN A 433 29.91 -13.05 11.86
CA ASN A 433 30.24 -13.12 13.27
C ASN A 433 29.53 -14.31 13.96
N PRO A 434 30.26 -15.41 14.26
CA PRO A 434 29.65 -16.63 14.84
C PRO A 434 29.21 -16.45 16.30
N TYR A 435 29.58 -15.35 16.95
CA TYR A 435 29.22 -15.08 18.35
C TYR A 435 27.93 -14.28 18.50
N LEU A 436 27.33 -13.84 17.39
CA LEU A 436 26.08 -13.13 17.39
C LEU A 436 24.90 -14.09 17.32
N SER A 437 23.79 -13.70 17.95
CA SER A 437 22.52 -14.40 17.81
C SER A 437 21.73 -13.77 16.65
N TYR A 438 21.37 -14.57 15.65
CA TYR A 438 20.60 -14.11 14.50
C TYR A 438 19.15 -14.53 14.59
N THR A 439 18.27 -13.58 14.32
CA THR A 439 16.83 -13.82 14.11
C THR A 439 16.46 -13.31 12.72
N PHE A 440 15.94 -14.19 11.90
CA PHE A 440 15.48 -13.89 10.54
C PHE A 440 13.97 -13.72 10.52
N SER A 441 13.47 -12.81 9.68
CA SER A 441 12.03 -12.69 9.58
C SER A 441 11.55 -12.29 8.18
N TYR A 442 10.33 -12.71 7.86
CA TYR A 442 9.66 -12.37 6.61
C TYR A 442 8.15 -12.35 6.78
N SER A 443 7.46 -11.67 5.87
CA SER A 443 6.00 -11.60 5.80
C SER A 443 5.43 -12.52 4.73
N LYS A 444 4.26 -13.11 4.98
CA LYS A 444 3.55 -13.95 4.02
C LYS A 444 2.78 -13.15 2.98
N LYS A 445 2.35 -11.93 3.31
CA LYS A 445 1.61 -11.01 2.43
C LYS A 445 2.09 -9.58 2.63
N ASN A 446 1.87 -8.72 1.63
CA ASN A 446 2.07 -7.29 1.79
C ASN A 446 0.87 -6.61 2.49
N MET A 447 0.94 -5.30 2.72
CA MET A 447 -0.16 -4.54 3.36
C MET A 447 -1.44 -4.50 2.52
N ALA A 448 -1.36 -4.78 1.23
CA ALA A 448 -2.51 -4.91 0.32
C ALA A 448 -3.07 -6.35 0.26
N ALA A 449 -2.60 -7.25 1.14
CA ALA A 449 -2.98 -8.67 1.21
C ALA A 449 -2.55 -9.54 0.01
N ASN A 450 -1.67 -9.04 -0.85
CA ASN A 450 -1.05 -9.85 -1.90
C ASN A 450 0.00 -10.77 -1.29
N GLU A 451 0.10 -12.00 -1.77
CA GLU A 451 1.10 -12.95 -1.31
C GLU A 451 2.52 -12.47 -1.61
N LEU A 452 3.40 -12.62 -0.63
CA LEU A 452 4.84 -12.40 -0.75
C LEU A 452 5.56 -13.73 -0.68
N ILE A 453 6.54 -13.89 -1.56
CA ILE A 453 7.40 -15.06 -1.55
C ILE A 453 8.61 -14.77 -0.66
N PRO A 454 9.00 -15.68 0.24
CA PRO A 454 10.27 -15.55 0.95
C PRO A 454 11.44 -15.45 -0.04
N SER A 455 12.43 -14.63 0.27
CA SER A 455 13.64 -14.52 -0.53
C SER A 455 14.36 -15.87 -0.65
N ILE A 456 15.06 -16.09 -1.75
CA ILE A 456 15.97 -17.24 -1.91
C ILE A 456 16.99 -17.30 -0.75
N LEU A 457 17.37 -16.16 -0.18
CA LEU A 457 18.22 -16.09 0.99
C LEU A 457 17.64 -16.90 2.17
N MET A 458 16.31 -16.89 2.37
CA MET A 458 15.68 -17.67 3.45
C MET A 458 15.90 -19.18 3.28
N SER A 459 15.83 -19.69 2.05
CA SER A 459 16.14 -21.10 1.78
C SER A 459 17.57 -21.41 2.16
N ARG A 460 18.51 -20.55 1.75
CA ARG A 460 19.95 -20.72 2.05
C ARG A 460 20.25 -20.64 3.55
N LEU A 461 19.61 -19.69 4.23
CA LEU A 461 19.74 -19.58 5.68
C LEU A 461 19.15 -20.81 6.41
N SER A 462 18.07 -21.39 5.86
CA SER A 462 17.50 -22.62 6.42
C SER A 462 18.39 -23.85 6.21
N ASP A 463 19.23 -23.86 5.19
CA ASP A 463 20.22 -24.92 4.96
C ASP A 463 21.42 -24.77 5.93
N LEU A 464 21.90 -23.55 6.11
CA LEU A 464 23.09 -23.27 6.92
C LEU A 464 22.80 -23.18 8.43
N PHE A 465 21.62 -22.76 8.83
CA PHE A 465 21.25 -22.59 10.23
C PHE A 465 20.20 -23.62 10.68
N GLU A 466 20.40 -24.18 11.87
CA GLU A 466 19.31 -24.87 12.59
C GLU A 466 18.34 -23.79 13.09
N LEU A 467 17.21 -23.57 12.36
CA LEU A 467 16.26 -22.50 12.63
C LEU A 467 15.17 -22.92 13.62
N GLU A 468 15.11 -22.22 14.74
CA GLU A 468 14.00 -22.33 15.69
C GLU A 468 12.88 -21.35 15.31
N TYR A 469 11.65 -21.88 15.07
CA TYR A 469 10.48 -21.05 14.78
C TYR A 469 9.95 -20.41 16.07
N ILE A 470 9.97 -19.08 16.09
CA ILE A 470 9.50 -18.29 17.24
C ILE A 470 8.16 -17.65 16.86
N ASN A 471 7.17 -17.85 17.71
CA ASN A 471 5.88 -17.16 17.59
C ASN A 471 5.61 -16.36 18.87
N PRO A 472 6.17 -15.15 18.98
CA PRO A 472 6.00 -14.33 20.18
C PRO A 472 4.52 -14.00 20.40
N PRO A 473 4.04 -14.02 21.63
CA PRO A 473 2.64 -13.71 21.91
C PRO A 473 2.35 -12.24 21.62
N LEU A 474 1.51 -11.96 20.63
CA LEU A 474 1.05 -10.61 20.27
C LEU A 474 0.26 -9.91 21.39
N ASN A 475 -0.07 -10.64 22.45
CA ASN A 475 -0.87 -10.16 23.59
C ASN A 475 -0.10 -9.26 24.56
N LEU A 476 1.21 -9.10 24.40
CA LEU A 476 2.01 -8.16 25.20
C LEU A 476 1.48 -6.73 25.10
N ILE A 477 0.86 -6.37 23.98
CA ILE A 477 0.29 -5.03 23.75
C ILE A 477 -0.80 -4.71 24.77
N LYS A 478 -1.69 -5.67 25.05
CA LYS A 478 -2.82 -5.48 25.96
C LYS A 478 -2.40 -5.44 27.44
N ASN A 479 -1.21 -5.93 27.76
CA ASN A 479 -0.69 -6.05 29.11
C ASN A 479 0.39 -5.03 29.47
N ASN A 480 0.64 -4.04 28.63
CA ASN A 480 1.62 -2.99 28.90
C ASN A 480 1.36 -2.23 30.23
N LEU A 481 0.13 -2.24 30.71
CA LEU A 481 -0.25 -1.72 32.01
C LEU A 481 0.24 -2.59 33.20
N TYR A 482 0.65 -3.83 32.94
CA TYR A 482 1.00 -4.82 33.96
C TYR A 482 2.45 -5.29 33.92
N LEU A 483 3.26 -4.81 32.96
CA LEU A 483 4.62 -5.30 32.72
C LEU A 483 5.66 -4.94 33.81
N ASN A 484 5.27 -4.27 34.87
CA ASN A 484 6.18 -4.06 36.01
C ASN A 484 6.25 -5.21 37.00
N GLN A 485 5.47 -6.27 36.84
CA GLN A 485 5.52 -7.41 37.76
C GLN A 485 5.14 -8.72 37.09
N SER A 486 6.12 -9.63 37.08
CA SER A 486 5.96 -11.09 36.99
C SER A 486 5.50 -11.71 35.67
N ARG A 487 6.01 -12.91 35.42
CA ARG A 487 5.67 -13.89 34.37
C ARG A 487 4.28 -13.72 33.79
N ILE A 488 4.22 -13.48 32.50
CA ILE A 488 2.97 -13.51 31.74
C ILE A 488 2.46 -14.94 31.80
N ASP A 489 1.42 -15.12 32.59
CA ASP A 489 0.69 -16.39 32.57
C ASP A 489 -0.15 -16.42 31.27
N GLU A 490 0.21 -17.25 30.32
CA GLU A 490 -0.46 -17.35 29.00
C GLU A 490 -1.94 -17.74 29.13
N ASP A 491 -2.31 -18.38 30.23
CA ASP A 491 -3.62 -18.95 30.43
C ASP A 491 -4.79 -17.95 30.48
N PRO A 492 -4.70 -16.78 31.15
CA PRO A 492 -5.79 -15.79 31.12
C PRO A 492 -5.97 -15.12 29.77
N ILE A 493 -4.88 -14.98 29.00
CA ILE A 493 -4.88 -14.31 27.70
C ILE A 493 -5.41 -15.25 26.63
N ASN A 494 -4.98 -16.51 26.65
CA ASN A 494 -5.54 -17.54 25.79
C ASN A 494 -7.03 -17.73 26.08
N ARG A 495 -7.46 -17.68 27.33
CA ARG A 495 -8.88 -17.67 27.69
C ARG A 495 -9.63 -16.45 27.17
N LEU A 496 -9.00 -15.25 27.17
CA LEU A 496 -9.61 -14.05 26.61
C LEU A 496 -9.70 -14.14 25.08
N ILE A 497 -8.67 -14.63 24.42
CA ILE A 497 -8.66 -14.92 22.97
C ILE A 497 -9.69 -16.00 22.66
N ASP A 498 -9.72 -17.09 23.42
CA ASP A 498 -10.71 -18.13 23.28
C ASP A 498 -12.11 -17.61 23.56
N HIS A 499 -12.28 -16.69 24.49
CA HIS A 499 -13.56 -16.01 24.71
C HIS A 499 -13.98 -15.14 23.52
N TYR A 500 -13.05 -14.45 22.86
CA TYR A 500 -13.33 -13.70 21.62
C TYR A 500 -13.43 -14.61 20.38
N LYS A 501 -12.73 -15.75 20.36
CA LYS A 501 -12.93 -16.83 19.37
C LYS A 501 -14.19 -17.65 19.65
N MET A 502 -14.68 -17.57 20.90
CA MET A 502 -15.83 -18.36 21.32
C MET A 502 -17.09 -17.96 20.56
N THR A 503 -17.72 -18.96 20.09
CA THR A 503 -19.16 -19.05 19.98
C THR A 503 -19.79 -18.69 21.30
N SER A 504 -19.97 -17.43 21.64
CA SER A 504 -20.81 -17.09 22.77
C SER A 504 -22.24 -17.46 22.38
N ASN A 505 -22.75 -18.48 23.07
CA ASN A 505 -24.12 -18.89 22.91
C ASN A 505 -24.98 -17.87 23.65
N GLN A 506 -25.69 -17.00 22.93
CA GLN A 506 -26.53 -15.93 23.51
C GLN A 506 -27.98 -16.08 22.99
N PRO A 507 -28.66 -17.23 23.25
CA PRO A 507 -29.97 -17.52 22.68
C PRO A 507 -31.05 -16.54 23.13
N GLU A 508 -30.94 -16.01 24.36
CA GLU A 508 -31.93 -15.08 24.90
C GLU A 508 -31.86 -13.69 24.25
N PHE A 509 -30.66 -13.24 23.96
CA PHE A 509 -30.44 -11.96 23.33
C PHE A 509 -30.95 -11.91 21.87
N ILE A 510 -30.78 -12.99 21.15
CA ILE A 510 -31.23 -13.10 19.76
C ILE A 510 -32.75 -13.27 19.67
N LYS A 511 -33.37 -13.94 20.63
CA LYS A 511 -34.84 -14.06 20.75
C LYS A 511 -35.52 -12.69 20.86
N ASP A 512 -34.89 -11.74 21.53
CA ASP A 512 -35.45 -10.40 21.69
C ASP A 512 -35.42 -9.56 20.41
N THR A 513 -34.45 -9.78 19.53
CA THR A 513 -34.39 -9.08 18.23
C THR A 513 -35.47 -9.54 17.27
N ASN A 514 -36.07 -10.70 17.50
CA ASN A 514 -37.18 -11.26 16.71
C ASN A 514 -38.55 -10.94 17.30
N LYS A 515 -38.67 -10.28 18.46
CA LYS A 515 -39.94 -9.93 19.14
C LYS A 515 -40.87 -8.96 18.36
N LEU A 516 -40.40 -8.45 17.22
CA LEU A 516 -41.20 -7.47 16.46
C LEU A 516 -42.27 -8.03 15.54
N GLY A 517 -42.56 -9.35 15.56
CA GLY A 517 -43.62 -9.97 14.76
C GLY A 517 -43.45 -9.81 13.24
N ARG A 518 -42.38 -9.17 12.78
CA ARG A 518 -41.99 -9.01 11.39
C ARG A 518 -40.91 -10.02 11.04
N GLY A 519 -41.01 -10.61 9.86
CA GLY A 519 -40.03 -11.56 9.37
C GLY A 519 -38.58 -11.04 9.36
N VAL A 520 -37.61 -11.93 9.16
CA VAL A 520 -36.22 -11.56 9.01
C VAL A 520 -36.02 -10.84 7.70
N SER A 521 -35.29 -9.69 7.69
CA SER A 521 -34.92 -9.06 6.42
C SER A 521 -33.75 -9.78 5.76
N VAL A 522 -33.72 -9.81 4.45
CA VAL A 522 -32.65 -10.40 3.67
C VAL A 522 -31.29 -9.79 4.06
N SER A 523 -31.21 -8.48 4.23
CA SER A 523 -29.98 -7.78 4.62
C SER A 523 -29.42 -8.21 5.97
N ARG A 524 -30.29 -8.62 6.91
CA ARG A 524 -29.84 -9.20 8.19
C ARG A 524 -29.21 -10.56 8.02
N LEU A 525 -29.81 -11.45 7.23
CA LEU A 525 -29.23 -12.76 6.92
C LEU A 525 -27.91 -12.63 6.18
N GLU A 526 -27.83 -11.76 5.20
CA GLU A 526 -26.58 -11.50 4.48
C GLU A 526 -25.50 -10.92 5.40
N THR A 527 -25.85 -10.06 6.36
CA THR A 527 -24.89 -9.56 7.35
C THR A 527 -24.36 -10.69 8.23
N TYR A 528 -25.23 -11.60 8.67
CA TYR A 528 -24.83 -12.79 9.43
C TYR A 528 -23.95 -13.71 8.59
N ASN A 529 -24.32 -13.91 7.32
CA ASN A 529 -23.55 -14.72 6.40
C ASN A 529 -22.16 -14.11 6.10
N LYS A 530 -22.06 -12.79 6.05
CA LYS A 530 -20.75 -12.09 5.94
C LYS A 530 -19.91 -12.30 7.18
N CYS A 531 -20.43 -12.05 8.37
CA CYS A 531 -19.77 -12.26 9.63
C CYS A 531 -20.78 -12.32 10.78
N PRO A 532 -20.91 -13.46 11.48
CA PRO A 532 -21.82 -13.60 12.61
C PRO A 532 -21.58 -12.59 13.74
N PHE A 533 -20.31 -12.28 14.04
CA PHE A 533 -19.96 -11.31 15.07
C PHE A 533 -20.39 -9.88 14.69
N SER A 534 -20.17 -9.47 13.43
CA SER A 534 -20.64 -8.18 12.94
C SER A 534 -22.18 -8.05 13.03
N TYR A 535 -22.90 -9.13 12.70
CA TYR A 535 -24.35 -9.20 12.90
C TYR A 535 -24.74 -8.97 14.36
N TYR A 536 -24.07 -9.64 15.28
CA TYR A 536 -24.34 -9.51 16.71
C TYR A 536 -24.13 -8.07 17.22
N ILE A 537 -23.03 -7.42 16.84
CA ILE A 537 -22.78 -6.04 17.25
C ILE A 537 -23.85 -5.11 16.67
N LYS A 538 -24.17 -5.25 15.38
CA LYS A 538 -25.08 -4.37 14.68
C LYS A 538 -26.55 -4.55 15.10
N TYR A 539 -27.01 -5.77 15.12
CA TYR A 539 -28.43 -6.08 15.36
C TYR A 539 -28.72 -6.60 16.76
N GLY A 540 -27.75 -7.22 17.38
CA GLY A 540 -27.84 -7.69 18.75
C GLY A 540 -27.61 -6.57 19.74
N LEU A 541 -26.42 -6.04 19.81
CA LEU A 541 -26.04 -4.95 20.72
C LEU A 541 -26.56 -3.57 20.24
N LYS A 542 -26.99 -3.46 18.99
CA LYS A 542 -27.46 -2.22 18.36
C LYS A 542 -26.42 -1.08 18.41
N ILE A 543 -25.15 -1.43 18.38
CA ILE A 543 -24.06 -0.47 18.30
C ILE A 543 -23.99 0.06 16.88
N THR A 544 -24.26 1.35 16.71
CA THR A 544 -24.18 2.04 15.42
C THR A 544 -22.94 2.90 15.36
N GLU A 545 -22.44 3.13 14.17
CA GLU A 545 -21.38 4.10 13.95
C GLU A 545 -21.81 5.50 14.39
N LYS A 546 -20.86 6.28 14.90
CA LYS A 546 -21.10 7.69 15.16
C LYS A 546 -21.45 8.36 13.83
N ARG A 547 -22.62 8.98 13.76
CA ARG A 547 -23.00 9.73 12.55
C ARG A 547 -22.06 10.91 12.38
N GLU A 548 -21.44 10.99 11.23
CA GLU A 548 -20.70 12.18 10.82
C GLU A 548 -21.69 13.20 10.25
N ASP A 549 -21.39 14.48 10.44
CA ASP A 549 -22.20 15.59 9.86
C ASP A 549 -22.05 15.72 8.33
N THR A 550 -21.30 14.80 7.72
CA THR A 550 -21.13 14.72 6.27
C THR A 550 -22.31 14.07 5.59
N LEU A 551 -22.57 14.47 4.34
CA LEU A 551 -23.62 13.88 3.51
C LEU A 551 -23.24 12.42 3.17
N GLN A 552 -24.09 11.47 3.58
CA GLN A 552 -23.83 10.05 3.42
C GLN A 552 -24.39 9.51 2.09
N SER A 553 -23.70 8.56 1.47
CA SER A 553 -24.19 7.90 0.25
C SER A 553 -25.54 7.21 0.44
N SER A 554 -25.86 6.72 1.64
CA SER A 554 -27.15 6.14 1.98
C SER A 554 -28.29 7.17 1.97
N GLU A 555 -28.03 8.41 2.38
CA GLU A 555 -29.01 9.50 2.37
C GLU A 555 -29.33 9.94 0.94
N LEU A 556 -28.31 10.01 0.09
CA LEU A 556 -28.48 10.24 -1.34
C LEU A 556 -29.24 9.09 -2.01
N GLY A 557 -28.95 7.84 -1.63
CA GLY A 557 -29.70 6.68 -2.08
C GLY A 557 -31.19 6.76 -1.71
N SER A 558 -31.49 7.14 -0.46
CA SER A 558 -32.87 7.30 -0.01
C SER A 558 -33.61 8.41 -0.77
N LEU A 559 -32.96 9.52 -1.09
CA LEU A 559 -33.54 10.57 -1.95
C LEU A 559 -33.86 10.01 -3.36
N CYS A 560 -32.96 9.23 -3.94
CA CYS A 560 -33.18 8.61 -5.25
C CYS A 560 -34.38 7.67 -5.24
N HIS A 561 -34.52 6.77 -4.25
CA HIS A 561 -35.67 5.86 -4.12
C HIS A 561 -36.97 6.63 -3.96
N TYR A 562 -36.99 7.66 -3.11
CA TYR A 562 -38.15 8.53 -2.94
C TYR A 562 -38.56 9.19 -4.25
N LEU A 563 -37.62 9.75 -5.03
CA LEU A 563 -37.92 10.37 -6.32
C LEU A 563 -38.43 9.34 -7.35
N MET A 564 -37.87 8.12 -7.34
CA MET A 564 -38.35 7.05 -8.20
C MET A 564 -39.77 6.61 -7.85
N GLU A 565 -40.09 6.54 -6.57
CA GLU A 565 -41.47 6.23 -6.13
C GLU A 565 -42.50 7.30 -6.61
N LYS A 566 -42.18 8.60 -6.37
CA LYS A 566 -43.11 9.71 -6.57
C LYS A 566 -43.19 10.22 -8.01
N CYS A 567 -42.07 10.18 -8.74
CA CYS A 567 -41.94 10.90 -10.01
C CYS A 567 -41.80 10.00 -11.24
N LEU A 568 -41.81 8.66 -11.10
CA LEU A 568 -41.62 7.75 -12.24
C LEU A 568 -42.67 7.95 -13.34
N ASP A 569 -43.91 8.31 -12.98
CA ASP A 569 -44.99 8.54 -13.94
C ASP A 569 -44.95 9.95 -14.54
N ASP A 570 -44.45 10.93 -13.79
CA ASP A 570 -44.36 12.34 -14.21
C ASP A 570 -43.07 12.98 -13.73
N GLU A 571 -42.10 13.09 -14.65
CA GLU A 571 -40.77 13.67 -14.39
C GLU A 571 -40.85 15.15 -13.98
N SER A 572 -41.88 15.87 -14.37
CA SER A 572 -42.00 17.30 -14.04
C SER A 572 -42.12 17.57 -12.54
N LEU A 573 -42.45 16.55 -11.74
CA LEU A 573 -42.57 16.65 -10.29
C LEU A 573 -41.25 16.57 -9.55
N VAL A 574 -40.14 16.19 -10.22
CA VAL A 574 -38.86 15.89 -9.56
C VAL A 574 -38.33 17.06 -8.73
N ASP A 575 -38.34 18.27 -9.24
CA ASP A 575 -37.84 19.43 -8.47
C ASP A 575 -38.68 19.68 -7.22
N LYS A 576 -39.99 19.59 -7.34
CA LYS A 576 -40.92 19.81 -6.22
C LYS A 576 -40.74 18.75 -5.14
N GLU A 577 -40.73 17.49 -5.53
CA GLU A 577 -40.58 16.37 -4.60
C GLU A 577 -39.18 16.29 -3.98
N ALA A 578 -38.15 16.66 -4.75
CA ALA A 578 -36.78 16.72 -4.24
C ALA A 578 -36.65 17.79 -3.14
N MET A 579 -37.16 19.00 -3.40
CA MET A 579 -37.11 20.07 -2.40
C MET A 579 -37.94 19.73 -1.15
N HIS A 580 -39.08 19.05 -1.31
CA HIS A 580 -39.85 18.55 -0.18
C HIS A 580 -39.07 17.55 0.67
N TYR A 581 -38.43 16.57 0.04
CA TYR A 581 -37.61 15.57 0.74
C TYR A 581 -36.42 16.22 1.45
N ILE A 582 -35.74 17.18 0.78
CA ILE A 582 -34.59 17.91 1.35
C ILE A 582 -35.04 18.67 2.60
N GLU A 583 -36.18 19.39 2.54
CA GLU A 583 -36.71 20.18 3.67
C GLU A 583 -36.99 19.29 4.88
N GLU A 584 -37.53 18.08 4.66
CA GLU A 584 -37.90 17.16 5.74
C GLU A 584 -36.70 16.36 6.30
N ASN A 585 -35.74 15.96 5.45
CA ASN A 585 -34.75 14.94 5.82
C ASN A 585 -33.29 15.39 5.74
N LEU A 586 -32.95 16.41 4.92
CA LEU A 586 -31.57 16.79 4.61
C LEU A 586 -31.31 18.29 4.79
N LYS A 587 -32.23 19.07 5.34
CA LYS A 587 -32.17 20.53 5.41
C LYS A 587 -30.85 21.05 5.99
N GLU A 588 -30.49 20.56 7.17
CA GLU A 588 -29.25 21.00 7.87
C GLU A 588 -27.98 20.74 7.04
N LYS A 589 -27.95 19.59 6.38
CA LYS A 589 -26.78 19.22 5.53
C LYS A 589 -26.77 19.94 4.19
N TYR A 590 -27.97 20.25 3.66
CA TYR A 590 -28.13 20.99 2.41
C TYR A 590 -27.74 22.46 2.60
N ASP A 591 -28.29 23.10 3.63
CA ASP A 591 -28.05 24.53 3.92
C ASP A 591 -26.64 24.78 4.51
N GLY A 592 -26.10 23.79 5.20
CA GLY A 592 -24.86 23.92 5.95
C GLY A 592 -23.59 23.97 5.11
N HIS A 593 -23.61 23.46 3.86
CA HIS A 593 -22.40 23.38 3.05
C HIS A 593 -22.66 23.50 1.54
N PRO A 594 -22.07 24.50 0.83
CA PRO A 594 -22.29 24.72 -0.61
C PRO A 594 -21.97 23.49 -1.49
N MET A 595 -21.03 22.65 -1.09
CA MET A 595 -20.68 21.44 -1.82
C MET A 595 -21.79 20.39 -1.75
N ASN A 596 -22.48 20.26 -0.62
CA ASN A 596 -23.64 19.38 -0.50
C ASN A 596 -24.80 19.83 -1.39
N GLN A 597 -25.05 21.15 -1.48
CA GLN A 597 -26.03 21.70 -2.41
C GLN A 597 -25.67 21.35 -3.87
N TYR A 598 -24.39 21.51 -4.23
CA TYR A 598 -23.92 21.16 -5.56
C TYR A 598 -24.16 19.66 -5.89
N PHE A 599 -23.78 18.76 -4.99
CA PHE A 599 -23.96 17.32 -5.18
C PHE A 599 -25.44 16.92 -5.27
N ILE A 600 -26.28 17.44 -4.38
CA ILE A 600 -27.71 17.14 -4.36
C ILE A 600 -28.38 17.71 -5.62
N ASN A 601 -28.07 18.94 -6.03
CA ASN A 601 -28.64 19.53 -7.22
C ASN A 601 -28.25 18.78 -8.50
N ASN A 602 -26.98 18.34 -8.62
CA ASN A 602 -26.56 17.48 -9.73
C ASN A 602 -27.30 16.14 -9.72
N LEU A 603 -27.49 15.54 -8.54
CA LEU A 603 -28.25 14.30 -8.41
C LEU A 603 -29.71 14.47 -8.88
N ILE A 604 -30.35 15.59 -8.56
CA ILE A 604 -31.71 15.90 -9.02
C ILE A 604 -31.78 15.95 -10.54
N GLU A 605 -30.80 16.61 -11.20
CA GLU A 605 -30.75 16.66 -12.67
C GLU A 605 -30.51 15.27 -13.27
N ASP A 606 -29.63 14.48 -12.66
CA ASP A 606 -29.38 13.09 -13.08
C ASP A 606 -30.64 12.23 -12.92
N MET A 607 -31.44 12.44 -11.87
CA MET A 607 -32.71 11.73 -11.67
C MET A 607 -33.76 12.09 -12.71
N LYS A 608 -33.85 13.35 -13.13
CA LYS A 608 -34.76 13.76 -14.25
C LYS A 608 -34.40 12.98 -15.53
N MET A 609 -33.13 12.94 -15.86
CA MET A 609 -32.65 12.18 -17.03
C MET A 609 -32.95 10.69 -16.88
N THR A 610 -32.66 10.10 -15.71
CA THR A 610 -32.90 8.69 -15.41
C THR A 610 -34.37 8.30 -15.56
N ILE A 611 -35.29 9.10 -15.02
CA ILE A 611 -36.73 8.86 -15.11
C ILE A 611 -37.20 8.90 -16.58
N LYS A 612 -36.74 9.87 -17.38
CA LYS A 612 -37.03 9.93 -18.83
C LYS A 612 -36.57 8.67 -19.57
N ILE A 613 -35.39 8.16 -19.22
CA ILE A 613 -34.86 6.94 -19.82
C ILE A 613 -35.72 5.74 -19.47
N ILE A 614 -36.10 5.57 -18.20
CA ILE A 614 -36.99 4.49 -17.78
C ILE A 614 -38.35 4.59 -18.45
N GLN A 615 -38.95 5.78 -18.53
CA GLN A 615 -40.23 6.01 -19.24
C GLN A 615 -40.13 5.63 -20.74
N LYS A 616 -38.99 5.92 -21.39
CA LYS A 616 -38.72 5.48 -22.76
C LYS A 616 -38.66 3.94 -22.85
N GLN A 617 -37.91 3.29 -21.96
CA GLN A 617 -37.77 1.83 -21.91
C GLN A 617 -39.14 1.14 -21.66
N LEU A 618 -39.96 1.67 -20.76
CA LEU A 618 -41.33 1.14 -20.50
C LEU A 618 -42.26 1.23 -21.73
N LYS A 619 -42.13 2.29 -22.52
CA LYS A 619 -42.92 2.45 -23.78
C LYS A 619 -42.48 1.51 -24.90
N MET A 620 -41.29 0.89 -24.81
CA MET A 620 -40.76 -0.05 -25.83
C MET A 620 -41.37 -1.44 -25.72
N GLY A 621 -41.87 -1.81 -24.54
CA GLY A 621 -42.40 -3.15 -24.25
C GLY A 621 -43.80 -3.13 -23.68
N GLY A 622 -44.25 -4.29 -23.23
CA GLY A 622 -45.60 -4.49 -22.63
C GLY A 622 -45.59 -4.54 -21.10
N TYR A 623 -44.39 -4.48 -20.46
CA TYR A 623 -44.33 -4.46 -19.00
C TYR A 623 -44.83 -3.12 -18.46
N ILE A 624 -45.76 -3.17 -17.50
CA ILE A 624 -46.37 -2.01 -16.86
C ILE A 624 -46.00 -2.03 -15.37
N PRO A 625 -45.47 -0.94 -14.80
CA PRO A 625 -45.30 -0.82 -13.35
C PRO A 625 -46.65 -0.85 -12.63
N VAL A 626 -46.87 -1.89 -11.81
CA VAL A 626 -48.15 -2.07 -11.08
C VAL A 626 -48.01 -1.62 -9.62
N SER A 627 -46.81 -1.64 -9.08
CA SER A 627 -46.56 -1.13 -7.73
C SER A 627 -45.14 -0.63 -7.56
N LYS A 628 -45.01 0.35 -6.64
CA LYS A 628 -43.75 0.96 -6.22
C LYS A 628 -43.68 0.90 -4.71
N GLU A 629 -42.46 0.69 -4.14
CA GLU A 629 -42.23 0.52 -2.69
C GLU A 629 -43.21 -0.47 -2.05
N LYS A 630 -43.37 -1.64 -2.72
CA LYS A 630 -44.34 -2.65 -2.29
C LYS A 630 -43.83 -3.43 -1.09
N GLU A 631 -44.50 -3.34 0.05
CA GLU A 631 -44.23 -4.20 1.20
C GLU A 631 -44.66 -5.64 0.88
N ILE A 632 -43.75 -6.57 1.17
CA ILE A 632 -43.99 -8.01 1.07
C ILE A 632 -43.63 -8.72 2.37
N SER A 633 -44.35 -9.78 2.68
CA SER A 633 -44.05 -10.68 3.79
C SER A 633 -44.41 -12.10 3.38
N GLY A 634 -43.52 -13.05 3.60
CA GLY A 634 -43.75 -14.46 3.20
C GLY A 634 -42.79 -15.39 3.86
N GLN A 635 -42.72 -16.61 3.34
CA GLN A 635 -41.78 -17.64 3.86
C GLN A 635 -40.95 -18.23 2.72
N ILE A 636 -39.70 -18.53 3.03
CA ILE A 636 -38.82 -19.35 2.22
C ILE A 636 -38.42 -20.54 3.12
N GLY A 637 -38.90 -21.72 2.77
CA GLY A 637 -38.89 -22.87 3.69
C GLY A 637 -39.58 -22.51 4.99
N ASP A 638 -38.93 -22.73 6.13
CA ASP A 638 -39.48 -22.41 7.46
C ASP A 638 -39.14 -21.00 7.95
N VAL A 639 -38.45 -20.18 7.11
CA VAL A 639 -37.95 -18.85 7.51
C VAL A 639 -38.91 -17.74 7.06
N PRO A 640 -39.46 -16.97 7.99
CA PRO A 640 -40.32 -15.82 7.66
C PRO A 640 -39.50 -14.63 7.20
N PHE A 641 -39.86 -14.05 6.08
CA PHE A 641 -39.26 -12.84 5.50
C PHE A 641 -40.22 -11.68 5.45
N SER A 642 -39.67 -10.47 5.56
CA SER A 642 -40.36 -9.22 5.21
C SER A 642 -39.38 -8.29 4.52
N GLY A 643 -39.90 -7.48 3.60
CA GLY A 643 -39.08 -6.52 2.88
C GLY A 643 -39.94 -5.61 2.01
N ILE A 644 -39.26 -4.76 1.25
CA ILE A 644 -39.88 -3.81 0.34
C ILE A 644 -39.29 -4.03 -1.04
N ILE A 645 -40.13 -4.08 -2.06
CA ILE A 645 -39.72 -4.16 -3.46
C ILE A 645 -39.88 -2.76 -4.07
N ASP A 646 -38.79 -2.21 -4.61
CA ASP A 646 -38.79 -0.85 -5.17
C ASP A 646 -39.81 -0.70 -6.31
N ARG A 647 -39.84 -1.68 -7.23
CA ARG A 647 -40.83 -1.67 -8.35
C ARG A 647 -41.18 -3.09 -8.78
N VAL A 648 -42.48 -3.31 -9.01
CA VAL A 648 -43.01 -4.52 -9.62
C VAL A 648 -43.60 -4.15 -10.98
N ASP A 649 -43.15 -4.82 -12.03
CA ASP A 649 -43.70 -4.68 -13.38
C ASP A 649 -44.39 -5.98 -13.79
N GLU A 650 -45.58 -5.86 -14.41
CA GLU A 650 -46.33 -7.02 -14.90
C GLU A 650 -46.56 -6.96 -16.42
N PHE A 651 -46.57 -8.14 -17.03
CA PHE A 651 -46.93 -8.39 -18.42
C PHE A 651 -47.72 -9.69 -18.49
N GLU A 652 -48.98 -9.67 -18.91
CA GLU A 652 -49.90 -10.82 -18.86
C GLU A 652 -49.94 -11.46 -17.45
N ASN A 653 -49.56 -12.75 -17.33
CA ASN A 653 -49.46 -13.42 -16.04
C ASN A 653 -48.04 -13.36 -15.42
N TYR A 654 -47.11 -12.67 -16.09
CA TYR A 654 -45.70 -12.62 -15.67
C TYR A 654 -45.42 -11.41 -14.80
N ALA A 655 -44.66 -11.59 -13.71
CA ALA A 655 -44.19 -10.51 -12.85
C ALA A 655 -42.66 -10.50 -12.82
N ARG A 656 -42.10 -9.31 -12.95
CA ARG A 656 -40.66 -9.05 -12.70
C ARG A 656 -40.47 -8.00 -11.62
N ILE A 657 -39.40 -8.08 -10.92
CA ILE A 657 -39.02 -7.08 -9.92
C ILE A 657 -37.83 -6.26 -10.40
N VAL A 658 -37.84 -4.98 -10.08
CA VAL A 658 -36.77 -4.04 -10.38
C VAL A 658 -36.37 -3.34 -9.09
N ASP A 659 -35.09 -3.34 -8.77
CA ASP A 659 -34.50 -2.67 -7.62
C ASP A 659 -33.52 -1.60 -8.08
N TYR A 660 -33.60 -0.41 -7.51
CA TYR A 660 -32.80 0.74 -7.89
C TYR A 660 -31.50 0.79 -7.12
N LYS A 661 -30.38 0.94 -7.82
CA LYS A 661 -29.05 1.00 -7.19
C LYS A 661 -28.26 2.24 -7.59
N SER A 662 -27.73 2.94 -6.62
CA SER A 662 -26.83 4.09 -6.83
C SER A 662 -25.44 3.73 -7.31
N SER A 663 -25.07 2.43 -7.32
CA SER A 663 -23.81 1.90 -7.80
C SER A 663 -24.03 0.79 -8.81
N ASN A 664 -23.03 0.46 -9.62
CA ASN A 664 -23.11 -0.69 -10.51
C ASN A 664 -23.24 -1.98 -9.70
N LYS A 665 -24.38 -2.65 -9.82
CA LYS A 665 -24.65 -3.96 -9.22
C LYS A 665 -25.08 -4.95 -10.27
N GLU A 666 -24.60 -6.18 -10.11
CA GLU A 666 -24.99 -7.35 -10.90
C GLU A 666 -25.46 -8.47 -9.98
N ILE A 667 -26.28 -9.36 -10.51
CA ILE A 667 -26.69 -10.58 -9.81
C ILE A 667 -25.67 -11.66 -10.14
N ASP A 668 -24.98 -12.15 -9.13
CA ASP A 668 -24.09 -13.30 -9.23
C ASP A 668 -24.77 -14.53 -8.65
N LEU A 669 -25.15 -15.47 -9.52
CA LEU A 669 -25.85 -16.70 -9.13
C LEU A 669 -24.97 -17.62 -8.29
N ASN A 670 -23.64 -17.61 -8.48
CA ASN A 670 -22.72 -18.39 -7.66
C ASN A 670 -22.69 -17.89 -6.21
N LEU A 671 -22.71 -16.57 -6.02
CA LEU A 671 -22.83 -15.96 -4.69
C LEU A 671 -24.20 -16.16 -4.09
N ALA A 672 -25.26 -16.12 -4.91
CA ALA A 672 -26.64 -16.32 -4.47
C ALA A 672 -26.85 -17.74 -3.89
N MET A 673 -26.33 -18.76 -4.54
CA MET A 673 -26.36 -20.15 -4.03
C MET A 673 -25.67 -20.30 -2.67
N GLN A 674 -24.79 -19.36 -2.29
CA GLN A 674 -24.08 -19.32 -1.01
C GLN A 674 -24.63 -18.27 -0.04
N GLY A 675 -25.83 -17.76 -0.31
CA GLY A 675 -26.59 -16.89 0.58
C GLY A 675 -26.15 -15.42 0.55
N PHE A 676 -25.53 -14.96 -0.56
CA PHE A 676 -25.19 -13.55 -0.79
C PHE A 676 -25.97 -13.00 -2.00
N ASN A 677 -26.34 -11.73 -1.98
CA ASN A 677 -27.12 -11.09 -3.05
C ASN A 677 -28.44 -11.81 -3.35
N ILE A 678 -29.06 -12.38 -2.33
CA ILE A 678 -30.30 -13.21 -2.44
C ILE A 678 -31.57 -12.40 -2.47
N GLN A 679 -31.51 -11.09 -2.26
CA GLN A 679 -32.66 -10.20 -2.13
C GLN A 679 -33.66 -10.36 -3.30
N MET A 680 -33.15 -10.28 -4.51
CA MET A 680 -34.01 -10.33 -5.71
C MET A 680 -34.63 -11.72 -5.91
N LEU A 681 -33.90 -12.80 -5.62
CA LEU A 681 -34.41 -14.17 -5.71
C LEU A 681 -35.54 -14.39 -4.71
N VAL A 682 -35.28 -14.05 -3.44
CA VAL A 682 -36.25 -14.21 -2.33
C VAL A 682 -37.54 -13.40 -2.58
N TYR A 683 -37.40 -12.15 -2.99
CA TYR A 683 -38.51 -11.24 -3.19
C TYR A 683 -39.36 -11.61 -4.39
N LEU A 684 -38.73 -12.04 -5.50
CA LEU A 684 -39.48 -12.51 -6.68
C LEU A 684 -40.26 -13.79 -6.35
N ASP A 685 -39.64 -14.75 -5.63
CA ASP A 685 -40.30 -15.99 -5.29
C ASP A 685 -41.50 -15.78 -4.33
N ILE A 686 -41.35 -14.94 -3.29
CA ILE A 686 -42.42 -14.61 -2.37
C ILE A 686 -43.59 -13.90 -3.12
N LEU A 687 -43.25 -12.87 -3.94
CA LEU A 687 -44.22 -12.12 -4.69
C LEU A 687 -45.07 -13.01 -5.60
N CYS A 688 -44.41 -13.81 -6.44
CA CYS A 688 -45.08 -14.65 -7.42
C CYS A 688 -45.94 -15.77 -6.76
N LYS A 689 -45.48 -16.34 -5.64
CA LYS A 689 -46.28 -17.29 -4.87
C LYS A 689 -47.55 -16.65 -4.27
N GLN A 690 -47.47 -15.42 -3.77
CA GLN A 690 -48.57 -14.73 -3.15
C GLN A 690 -49.63 -14.26 -4.18
N GLU A 691 -49.17 -13.78 -5.34
CA GLU A 691 -50.06 -13.20 -6.35
C GLU A 691 -50.43 -14.21 -7.44
N ASN A 692 -49.98 -15.46 -7.32
CA ASN A 692 -50.20 -16.49 -8.33
C ASN A 692 -49.77 -16.05 -9.73
N LYS A 693 -48.56 -15.47 -9.81
CA LYS A 693 -47.91 -15.01 -11.03
C LYS A 693 -46.72 -15.88 -11.40
N ASP A 694 -46.42 -15.88 -12.69
CA ASP A 694 -45.22 -16.54 -13.19
C ASP A 694 -43.99 -15.61 -13.04
N ARG A 695 -42.87 -16.18 -12.65
CA ARG A 695 -41.62 -15.43 -12.48
C ARG A 695 -41.06 -15.03 -13.84
N ALA A 696 -40.88 -13.74 -14.10
CA ALA A 696 -40.38 -13.22 -15.36
C ALA A 696 -38.97 -12.68 -15.31
N GLY A 697 -38.53 -12.14 -14.16
CA GLY A 697 -37.22 -11.59 -14.08
C GLY A 697 -36.88 -10.86 -12.76
N MET A 698 -35.60 -10.72 -12.52
CA MET A 698 -35.03 -10.01 -11.39
C MET A 698 -33.95 -9.09 -11.94
N LEU A 699 -34.15 -7.79 -11.82
CA LEU A 699 -33.35 -6.80 -12.51
C LEU A 699 -32.94 -5.66 -11.59
N TYR A 700 -31.69 -5.22 -11.70
CA TYR A 700 -31.19 -3.98 -11.11
C TYR A 700 -31.23 -2.86 -12.15
N PHE A 701 -31.68 -1.70 -11.76
CA PHE A 701 -31.51 -0.48 -12.51
C PHE A 701 -30.45 0.37 -11.82
N ASN A 702 -29.28 0.50 -12.47
CA ASN A 702 -28.13 1.26 -11.95
C ASN A 702 -28.29 2.73 -12.31
N MET A 703 -28.61 3.57 -11.30
CA MET A 703 -28.90 5.01 -11.44
C MET A 703 -27.63 5.87 -11.60
N LYS A 704 -26.45 5.29 -11.48
CA LYS A 704 -25.19 6.03 -11.59
C LYS A 704 -25.06 6.63 -12.98
N LYS A 705 -24.74 7.93 -13.04
CA LYS A 705 -24.41 8.63 -14.28
C LYS A 705 -23.25 7.92 -15.00
N ARG A 706 -23.43 7.57 -16.26
CA ARG A 706 -22.43 6.91 -17.07
C ARG A 706 -21.75 7.94 -17.97
N ILE A 707 -20.42 7.93 -17.97
CA ILE A 707 -19.63 8.71 -18.94
C ILE A 707 -19.61 7.89 -20.24
N LEU A 708 -20.34 8.35 -21.25
CA LEU A 708 -20.38 7.72 -22.55
C LEU A 708 -19.17 8.22 -23.34
N THR A 709 -18.13 7.38 -23.45
CA THR A 709 -16.96 7.65 -24.31
C THR A 709 -17.12 6.94 -25.65
N ARG A 710 -16.78 7.63 -26.74
CA ARG A 710 -16.81 7.07 -28.08
C ARG A 710 -15.55 7.43 -28.86
N ASP A 711 -15.02 6.43 -29.57
CA ASP A 711 -13.83 6.58 -30.44
C ASP A 711 -14.14 7.21 -31.82
N THR A 712 -15.37 7.67 -32.05
CA THR A 712 -15.79 8.19 -33.36
C THR A 712 -16.50 9.54 -33.26
N SER A 713 -16.35 10.35 -34.31
CA SER A 713 -16.88 11.72 -34.44
C SER A 713 -18.40 11.85 -34.61
N TYR A 714 -19.18 10.78 -34.43
CA TYR A 714 -20.65 10.83 -34.56
C TYR A 714 -21.32 11.09 -33.21
N ALA A 715 -22.40 11.88 -33.23
CA ALA A 715 -23.24 12.13 -32.04
C ALA A 715 -23.82 10.81 -31.52
N LEU A 716 -23.94 10.69 -30.17
CA LEU A 716 -24.60 9.55 -29.53
C LEU A 716 -26.06 9.46 -29.98
N SER A 717 -26.50 8.27 -30.39
CA SER A 717 -27.93 8.03 -30.70
C SER A 717 -28.71 7.74 -29.41
N ASP A 718 -30.05 7.94 -29.47
CA ASP A 718 -30.95 7.54 -28.38
C ASP A 718 -30.83 6.05 -28.03
N GLU A 719 -30.54 5.19 -29.00
CA GLU A 719 -30.33 3.75 -28.80
C GLU A 719 -29.03 3.46 -28.02
N ASP A 720 -27.96 4.20 -28.27
CA ASP A 720 -26.69 4.05 -27.52
C ASP A 720 -26.93 4.39 -26.04
N VAL A 721 -27.67 5.46 -25.76
CA VAL A 721 -28.01 5.86 -24.40
C VAL A 721 -28.89 4.80 -23.72
N LEU A 722 -29.91 4.31 -24.38
CA LEU A 722 -30.83 3.29 -23.83
C LEU A 722 -30.08 1.99 -23.53
N LYS A 723 -29.12 1.59 -24.39
CA LYS A 723 -28.31 0.39 -24.20
C LYS A 723 -27.41 0.49 -23.00
N GLU A 724 -26.81 1.65 -22.76
CA GLU A 724 -25.96 1.89 -21.58
C GLU A 724 -26.75 1.90 -20.26
N TYR A 725 -27.98 2.40 -20.28
CA TYR A 725 -28.88 2.43 -19.13
C TYR A 725 -29.85 1.23 -19.07
N ARG A 726 -29.57 0.15 -19.81
CA ARG A 726 -30.36 -1.08 -19.69
C ARG A 726 -30.22 -1.65 -18.27
N MET A 727 -31.28 -2.31 -17.84
CA MET A 727 -31.29 -3.01 -16.55
C MET A 727 -30.26 -4.17 -16.58
N GLU A 728 -29.70 -4.52 -15.43
CA GLU A 728 -28.78 -5.64 -15.26
C GLU A 728 -29.43 -6.73 -14.39
N GLY A 729 -29.24 -8.01 -14.71
CA GLY A 729 -29.82 -9.13 -13.98
C GLY A 729 -30.28 -10.26 -14.89
N TYR A 730 -31.26 -11.03 -14.51
CA TYR A 730 -31.70 -12.20 -15.25
C TYR A 730 -33.19 -12.13 -15.58
N MET A 731 -33.55 -12.50 -16.82
CA MET A 731 -34.93 -12.84 -17.21
C MET A 731 -35.09 -14.35 -17.06
N VAL A 732 -36.36 -14.76 -16.77
CA VAL A 732 -36.70 -16.18 -16.61
C VAL A 732 -37.49 -16.57 -17.86
N ASP A 733 -36.93 -17.39 -18.73
CA ASP A 733 -37.53 -17.86 -19.96
C ASP A 733 -36.87 -19.14 -20.47
N ASP A 734 -37.61 -20.09 -20.98
CA ASP A 734 -37.15 -21.31 -21.59
C ASP A 734 -37.43 -21.41 -23.10
N GLY A 735 -37.93 -20.29 -23.68
CA GLY A 735 -38.37 -20.26 -25.07
C GLY A 735 -39.84 -20.68 -25.26
N SER A 736 -40.49 -21.26 -24.26
CA SER A 736 -41.92 -21.56 -24.24
C SER A 736 -42.74 -20.46 -23.55
N THR A 737 -42.13 -19.65 -22.68
CA THR A 737 -42.78 -18.54 -21.96
C THR A 737 -42.81 -17.28 -22.80
N ASN A 738 -43.68 -16.34 -22.44
CA ASN A 738 -43.79 -15.04 -23.11
C ASN A 738 -43.08 -13.92 -22.36
N SER A 739 -42.37 -14.22 -21.29
CA SER A 739 -41.78 -13.21 -20.42
C SER A 739 -40.83 -12.24 -21.16
N VAL A 740 -39.97 -12.76 -22.04
CA VAL A 740 -39.05 -11.96 -22.86
C VAL A 740 -39.77 -11.18 -23.94
N LYS A 741 -40.94 -11.65 -24.47
CA LYS A 741 -41.76 -10.91 -25.43
C LYS A 741 -42.27 -9.59 -24.84
N GLY A 742 -42.54 -9.53 -23.55
CA GLY A 742 -42.89 -8.33 -22.81
C GLY A 742 -41.84 -7.21 -22.82
N LEU A 743 -40.58 -7.51 -23.23
CA LEU A 743 -39.52 -6.50 -23.40
C LEU A 743 -39.65 -5.72 -24.74
N GLY A 744 -40.52 -6.17 -25.66
CA GLY A 744 -40.71 -5.52 -26.96
C GLY A 744 -39.78 -6.04 -28.05
N SER A 745 -39.66 -5.29 -29.15
CA SER A 745 -38.92 -5.70 -30.35
C SER A 745 -37.41 -5.60 -30.23
N THR A 746 -36.91 -4.82 -29.26
CA THR A 746 -35.47 -4.57 -29.01
C THR A 746 -35.12 -4.85 -27.55
N PRO A 747 -35.25 -6.10 -27.08
CA PRO A 747 -35.07 -6.46 -25.66
C PRO A 747 -33.71 -6.05 -25.10
N GLU A 748 -32.66 -6.01 -25.94
CA GLU A 748 -31.28 -5.62 -25.58
C GLU A 748 -31.13 -4.15 -25.11
N LEU A 749 -32.10 -3.30 -25.39
CA LEU A 749 -32.13 -1.91 -24.92
C LEU A 749 -32.75 -1.77 -23.53
N VAL A 750 -33.44 -2.82 -23.07
CA VAL A 750 -34.20 -2.80 -21.78
C VAL A 750 -33.54 -3.71 -20.76
N ALA A 751 -33.13 -4.90 -21.16
CA ALA A 751 -32.51 -5.91 -20.31
C ALA A 751 -31.36 -6.61 -21.02
N PRO A 752 -30.44 -7.34 -20.34
CA PRO A 752 -29.30 -8.01 -20.95
C PRO A 752 -29.73 -9.29 -21.70
N VAL A 753 -30.70 -9.14 -22.59
CA VAL A 753 -31.28 -10.21 -23.41
C VAL A 753 -31.01 -9.91 -24.87
N LYS A 754 -30.29 -10.81 -25.55
CA LYS A 754 -30.04 -10.72 -27.00
C LYS A 754 -30.56 -11.96 -27.68
N VAL A 755 -31.46 -11.79 -28.64
CA VAL A 755 -32.04 -12.86 -29.44
C VAL A 755 -31.34 -12.91 -30.79
N LYS A 756 -30.88 -14.11 -31.24
CA LYS A 756 -30.32 -14.34 -32.58
C LYS A 756 -31.40 -14.32 -33.63
N LYS A 757 -31.03 -14.17 -34.90
CA LYS A 757 -31.96 -14.29 -36.05
C LYS A 757 -32.67 -15.65 -36.13
N SER A 758 -32.10 -16.70 -35.54
CA SER A 758 -32.68 -18.05 -35.39
C SER A 758 -33.82 -18.12 -34.36
N GLY A 759 -34.05 -17.08 -33.53
CA GLY A 759 -34.95 -17.10 -32.42
C GLY A 759 -34.34 -17.58 -31.09
N GLU A 760 -33.13 -18.08 -31.11
CA GLU A 760 -32.40 -18.55 -29.93
C GLU A 760 -31.74 -17.38 -29.18
N TYR A 761 -31.52 -17.55 -27.87
CA TYR A 761 -30.76 -16.59 -27.10
C TYR A 761 -29.25 -16.62 -27.45
N ALA A 762 -28.64 -15.45 -27.47
CA ALA A 762 -27.19 -15.36 -27.62
C ALA A 762 -26.49 -15.87 -26.33
N ASN A 763 -25.27 -16.39 -26.45
CA ASN A 763 -24.51 -16.89 -25.31
C ASN A 763 -24.27 -15.83 -24.22
N SER A 764 -24.30 -14.56 -24.59
CA SER A 764 -24.17 -13.41 -23.67
C SER A 764 -25.51 -12.97 -23.04
N ALA A 765 -26.62 -13.59 -23.40
CA ALA A 765 -27.91 -13.24 -22.82
C ALA A 765 -28.04 -13.79 -21.40
N LYS A 766 -28.41 -12.93 -20.47
CA LYS A 766 -28.68 -13.31 -19.08
C LYS A 766 -30.13 -13.80 -18.95
N VAL A 767 -30.36 -15.01 -19.42
CA VAL A 767 -31.69 -15.70 -19.36
C VAL A 767 -31.46 -17.07 -18.70
N ILE A 768 -32.32 -17.43 -17.78
CA ILE A 768 -32.35 -18.71 -17.08
C ILE A 768 -33.73 -19.37 -17.25
N SER A 769 -33.76 -20.70 -17.30
CA SER A 769 -35.04 -21.42 -17.37
C SER A 769 -35.75 -21.44 -16.00
N PRO A 770 -37.07 -21.63 -15.97
CA PRO A 770 -37.80 -21.84 -14.72
C PRO A 770 -37.21 -22.97 -13.85
N ASP A 771 -36.86 -24.12 -14.45
CA ASP A 771 -36.28 -25.27 -13.76
C ASP A 771 -34.91 -24.96 -13.16
N GLU A 772 -34.11 -24.18 -13.89
CA GLU A 772 -32.79 -23.72 -13.42
C GLU A 772 -32.95 -22.79 -12.22
N LEU A 773 -33.92 -21.87 -12.29
CA LEU A 773 -34.24 -20.97 -11.17
C LEU A 773 -34.73 -21.77 -9.94
N ASP A 774 -35.58 -22.79 -10.15
CA ASP A 774 -36.01 -23.64 -9.05
C ASP A 774 -34.86 -24.37 -8.39
N SER A 775 -33.94 -24.91 -9.19
CA SER A 775 -32.72 -25.55 -8.65
C SER A 775 -31.85 -24.59 -7.84
N ILE A 776 -31.69 -23.34 -8.29
CA ILE A 776 -30.96 -22.29 -7.54
C ILE A 776 -31.71 -21.99 -6.22
N MET A 777 -33.02 -21.89 -6.27
CA MET A 777 -33.84 -21.59 -5.09
C MET A 777 -33.78 -22.70 -4.03
N GLU A 778 -33.63 -23.97 -4.42
CA GLU A 778 -33.42 -25.07 -3.46
C GLU A 778 -32.11 -24.85 -2.66
N TYR A 779 -31.02 -24.46 -3.34
CA TYR A 779 -29.76 -24.15 -2.65
C TYR A 779 -29.93 -22.94 -1.71
N VAL A 780 -30.59 -21.88 -2.19
CA VAL A 780 -30.84 -20.65 -1.42
C VAL A 780 -31.69 -20.97 -0.18
N GLU A 781 -32.76 -21.73 -0.32
CA GLU A 781 -33.65 -22.13 0.77
C GLU A 781 -32.90 -22.95 1.84
N LYS A 782 -32.12 -23.95 1.42
CA LYS A 782 -31.31 -24.75 2.33
C LYS A 782 -30.32 -23.88 3.12
N HIS A 783 -29.62 -22.99 2.43
CA HIS A 783 -28.64 -22.11 3.05
C HIS A 783 -29.28 -21.12 4.03
N ILE A 784 -30.38 -20.50 3.63
CA ILE A 784 -31.19 -19.61 4.49
C ILE A 784 -31.63 -20.35 5.77
N SER A 785 -32.15 -21.56 5.63
CA SER A 785 -32.61 -22.36 6.77
C SER A 785 -31.44 -22.70 7.73
N GLU A 786 -30.25 -22.99 7.20
CA GLU A 786 -29.07 -23.23 8.02
C GLU A 786 -28.61 -21.96 8.77
N LEU A 787 -28.55 -20.81 8.09
CA LEU A 787 -28.21 -19.54 8.72
C LEU A 787 -29.20 -19.15 9.81
N TYR A 788 -30.49 -19.31 9.52
CA TYR A 788 -31.56 -19.00 10.47
C TYR A 788 -31.48 -19.86 11.74
N LYS A 789 -31.20 -21.17 11.60
CA LYS A 789 -30.96 -22.08 12.74
C LYS A 789 -29.75 -21.63 13.55
N LYS A 790 -28.64 -21.24 12.92
CA LYS A 790 -27.42 -20.74 13.59
C LYS A 790 -27.69 -19.46 14.36
N ILE A 791 -28.45 -18.51 13.76
CA ILE A 791 -28.86 -17.27 14.44
C ILE A 791 -29.69 -17.59 15.68
N HIS A 792 -30.69 -18.49 15.57
CA HIS A 792 -31.54 -18.87 16.68
C HIS A 792 -30.82 -19.68 17.76
N ALA A 793 -29.77 -20.41 17.42
CA ALA A 793 -28.89 -21.05 18.36
C ALA A 793 -27.92 -20.07 19.08
N GLY A 794 -27.91 -18.80 18.68
CA GLY A 794 -27.04 -17.79 19.27
C GLY A 794 -25.57 -17.90 18.89
N LEU A 795 -25.26 -18.54 17.76
CA LEU A 795 -23.88 -18.70 17.29
C LEU A 795 -23.36 -17.40 16.66
N ILE A 796 -22.39 -16.76 17.30
CA ILE A 796 -21.84 -15.46 16.88
C ILE A 796 -20.32 -15.44 16.81
N PRO A 797 -19.66 -16.45 16.20
CA PRO A 797 -18.21 -16.47 16.12
C PRO A 797 -17.67 -15.30 15.28
N ILE A 798 -16.43 -14.91 15.56
CA ILE A 798 -15.66 -14.06 14.66
C ILE A 798 -15.18 -14.94 13.50
N HIS A 799 -16.00 -15.04 12.47
CA HIS A 799 -15.78 -15.97 11.36
C HIS A 799 -16.23 -15.33 10.04
N PRO A 800 -15.47 -14.33 9.55
CA PRO A 800 -15.82 -13.63 8.31
C PRO A 800 -15.73 -14.56 7.10
N THR A 801 -16.52 -14.26 6.08
CA THR A 801 -16.48 -14.98 4.80
C THR A 801 -15.54 -14.26 3.82
N LEU A 802 -14.59 -15.00 3.26
CA LEU A 802 -13.60 -14.49 2.31
C LEU A 802 -13.86 -15.07 0.92
N THR A 803 -13.50 -14.29 -0.10
CA THR A 803 -13.39 -14.80 -1.47
C THR A 803 -11.94 -15.18 -1.75
N ASP A 804 -11.72 -16.34 -2.31
CA ASP A 804 -10.40 -16.79 -2.75
C ASP A 804 -9.88 -15.86 -3.86
N GLY A 805 -8.70 -15.28 -3.66
CA GLY A 805 -8.09 -14.31 -4.59
C GLY A 805 -8.77 -12.93 -4.62
N ALA A 806 -9.53 -12.57 -3.58
CA ALA A 806 -10.11 -11.24 -3.48
C ALA A 806 -9.02 -10.16 -3.36
N GLN A 807 -8.72 -9.51 -4.48
CA GLN A 807 -7.99 -8.25 -4.48
C GLN A 807 -8.86 -7.16 -3.82
N PRO A 808 -8.29 -6.23 -3.04
CA PRO A 808 -9.04 -5.15 -2.41
C PRO A 808 -9.87 -4.30 -3.37
N ASP A 809 -9.57 -4.31 -4.66
CA ASP A 809 -10.16 -3.45 -5.69
C ASP A 809 -11.15 -4.11 -6.66
N SER A 810 -11.48 -5.41 -6.51
CA SER A 810 -12.51 -6.03 -7.34
C SER A 810 -13.92 -5.78 -6.82
N ASP A 811 -14.90 -5.53 -7.70
CA ASP A 811 -16.31 -5.26 -7.36
C ASP A 811 -17.04 -6.46 -6.69
N PHE A 812 -16.40 -7.62 -6.64
CA PHE A 812 -16.90 -8.86 -6.02
C PHE A 812 -16.39 -9.11 -4.60
N LYS A 813 -16.27 -8.03 -3.82
CA LYS A 813 -15.69 -8.08 -2.49
C LYS A 813 -16.68 -8.60 -1.46
N VAL A 814 -16.57 -9.86 -1.16
CA VAL A 814 -17.12 -10.41 0.08
C VAL A 814 -16.05 -10.49 1.17
N TYR A 815 -15.09 -9.57 1.19
CA TYR A 815 -14.22 -9.38 2.34
C TYR A 815 -14.89 -8.40 3.30
N PRO A 816 -15.66 -8.88 4.27
CA PRO A 816 -16.50 -7.99 5.09
C PRO A 816 -15.68 -7.08 6.01
N CYS A 817 -14.41 -7.45 6.26
CA CYS A 817 -13.55 -6.73 7.20
C CYS A 817 -12.95 -5.45 6.62
N THR A 818 -12.88 -5.28 5.30
CA THR A 818 -12.28 -4.09 4.67
C THR A 818 -12.98 -2.80 5.11
N TYR A 819 -14.31 -2.82 5.15
CA TYR A 819 -15.14 -1.67 5.54
C TYR A 819 -15.95 -1.96 6.82
N CYS A 820 -15.50 -2.89 7.65
CA CYS A 820 -16.21 -3.23 8.88
C CYS A 820 -15.92 -2.19 9.96
N PRO A 821 -16.95 -1.49 10.47
CA PRO A 821 -16.79 -0.48 11.52
C PRO A 821 -16.38 -1.08 12.86
N TYR A 822 -16.51 -2.39 13.01
CA TYR A 822 -16.24 -3.12 14.26
C TYR A 822 -14.87 -3.79 14.28
N LYS A 823 -14.01 -3.49 13.32
CA LYS A 823 -12.68 -4.11 13.20
C LYS A 823 -11.81 -3.86 14.43
N SER A 824 -11.89 -2.65 15.00
CA SER A 824 -11.19 -2.28 16.22
C SER A 824 -11.67 -3.02 17.48
N VAL A 825 -12.89 -3.57 17.45
CA VAL A 825 -13.47 -4.35 18.56
C VAL A 825 -13.18 -5.83 18.40
N CYS A 826 -13.34 -6.40 17.18
CA CYS A 826 -13.17 -7.84 16.98
C CYS A 826 -11.70 -8.25 16.85
N LEU A 827 -10.82 -7.33 16.42
CA LEU A 827 -9.38 -7.57 16.20
C LEU A 827 -9.10 -8.81 15.33
N PHE A 828 -9.99 -9.09 14.37
CA PHE A 828 -9.83 -10.21 13.46
C PHE A 828 -8.55 -10.05 12.64
N ASP A 829 -7.74 -11.10 12.63
CA ASP A 829 -6.58 -11.25 11.76
C ASP A 829 -6.76 -12.48 10.87
N VAL A 830 -6.64 -12.28 9.55
CA VAL A 830 -6.88 -13.32 8.54
C VAL A 830 -5.92 -14.51 8.66
N PHE A 831 -4.79 -14.33 9.34
CA PHE A 831 -3.77 -15.36 9.49
C PHE A 831 -3.88 -16.12 10.81
N GLU A 832 -4.42 -15.45 11.83
CA GLU A 832 -4.54 -16.03 13.18
C GLU A 832 -5.94 -16.59 13.44
N ASN A 833 -6.95 -16.12 12.70
CA ASN A 833 -8.33 -16.50 12.94
C ASN A 833 -8.91 -17.32 11.77
N GLU A 834 -9.78 -18.24 12.10
CA GLU A 834 -10.54 -19.00 11.10
C GLU A 834 -11.45 -18.08 10.29
N ASN A 835 -11.57 -18.36 9.01
CA ASN A 835 -12.46 -17.69 8.09
C ASN A 835 -13.15 -18.72 7.18
N ARG A 836 -14.23 -18.28 6.53
CA ARG A 836 -14.94 -19.13 5.55
C ARG A 836 -14.56 -18.69 4.15
N MET A 837 -14.31 -19.66 3.28
CA MET A 837 -14.04 -19.40 1.87
C MET A 837 -15.30 -19.60 1.04
N ILE A 838 -15.53 -18.70 0.08
CA ILE A 838 -16.59 -18.86 -0.90
C ILE A 838 -16.16 -19.87 -1.95
N ALA A 839 -17.02 -20.85 -2.21
CA ALA A 839 -16.76 -21.84 -3.24
C ALA A 839 -16.85 -21.19 -4.64
N LYS A 840 -15.85 -21.47 -5.48
CA LYS A 840 -15.87 -21.08 -6.90
C LYS A 840 -16.71 -22.11 -7.68
N ASP A 841 -17.36 -21.65 -8.75
CA ASP A 841 -17.98 -22.49 -9.77
C ASP A 841 -19.17 -23.38 -9.32
N MET A 842 -19.87 -23.07 -8.22
CA MET A 842 -21.07 -23.82 -7.82
C MET A 842 -22.14 -23.79 -8.91
N TYR A 843 -22.36 -22.63 -9.51
CA TYR A 843 -23.34 -22.45 -10.58
C TYR A 843 -22.95 -23.21 -11.87
N LYS A 844 -21.66 -23.25 -12.23
CA LYS A 844 -21.18 -24.03 -13.37
C LYS A 844 -21.39 -25.54 -13.14
N LYS A 845 -21.15 -26.02 -11.92
CA LYS A 845 -21.42 -27.41 -11.54
C LYS A 845 -22.89 -27.80 -11.66
N LEU A 846 -23.78 -26.86 -11.30
CA LEU A 846 -25.22 -27.05 -11.48
C LEU A 846 -25.59 -27.25 -12.96
N LYS A 847 -24.93 -26.50 -13.88
CA LYS A 847 -25.13 -26.59 -15.34
C LYS A 847 -24.51 -27.85 -15.97
N GLY A 848 -23.73 -28.63 -15.24
CA GLY A 848 -23.03 -29.81 -15.81
C GLY A 848 -21.88 -29.48 -16.75
N ASP A 849 -21.36 -28.25 -16.70
CA ASP A 849 -20.26 -27.77 -17.56
C ASP A 849 -18.85 -28.23 -17.10
N ASP A 850 -18.76 -29.06 -16.06
CA ASP A 850 -17.50 -29.65 -15.62
C ASP A 850 -17.00 -30.74 -16.58
N LYS A 851 -16.41 -30.34 -17.70
CA LYS A 851 -15.69 -31.26 -18.62
C LYS A 851 -14.22 -31.47 -18.25
N ASN A 852 -13.73 -30.99 -17.09
CA ASN A 852 -12.38 -31.28 -16.61
C ASN A 852 -12.37 -31.23 -15.07
N ALA A 853 -12.55 -32.35 -14.42
CA ALA A 853 -12.15 -32.64 -13.05
C ALA A 853 -10.89 -33.53 -13.07
#